data_3c558fc311b6481fd6bb41f4265616c7
#
_entry.id   3c558fc311b6481fd6bb41f4265616c7
#
_cell.length_a   1.000
_cell.length_b   1.000
_cell.length_c   1.000
_cell.angle_alpha   90.00
_cell.angle_beta   90.00
_cell.angle_gamma   90.00
#
_symmetry.space_group_name_H-M   'P 1'
#
loop_
_entity.id
_entity.type
_entity.pdbx_description
1 polymer ?
#
loop_
_entity_poly.entity_id
_entity_poly.type
_entity_poly.pdbx_seq_one_letter_code
_entity_poly.pdbx_strand_id
1 'polypeptide(L)'
;MEAYCTKCKEKREMREAQAVWLKNGSPATQGTCSVCGTRMNRMGATPEHDQLPKPEVEPAPRTASKKSQPAGPAPADISGPLTTPIEAYCVKCKATRPMANGQAIFMANGRPAARGECAVCGTGLFKIGVTPEHAKLPTPVVAKQTRASKAKTQSGAGKAAKSGPAAPLPAGKRSGKLVIVESPAKARTVGRFLGKGYTVKASVGHVRDLLKSQLSVDVENNFEPVYRVTNDQRKTVKDLQGEVARAKEVYLATDPDREGEAIAWHLVEATGIDPKQGQRVVFHEITKDAVAEAFAHPRQLNMDLVNAQQARRILDRLVGYKVSPLLWQRVQGRTSAGRVQSVAVRLVVEREREIASFIAVEYWSIHARLAQQESRAAQPRPDFLTKLHRLRGGEVDLSNALDTQTIVDDLEGAHYLVTALREGERRRRPAAPFTTSTMQQEASRKLGFSARQTMRAAQQLYEGIDIGHDEQVGLITYMRTDSVTVAKQAQEEARAFIAERYGAQYVPATPPVYKTRAKGAQEAHEAIRPTAVMRTPESVARHLSREQRVLYDLIWKRFVASQMEAALYDTISADIAALPRRLVATLDQAAATALVATLDTPDYLFRASGSRVRFPGFLSVYEEGRDENGGKKNGNSVKADDSQAPDDVDSGWLPALRLGELLDLLALLPEQHFTQPPPRYTEASLVKALEENGIGRPSTYAPIMGTIQERGYVEQREKRLHPTELGFVVNDQLVQHFPDVFDVGFTARMEEALDEIADDGRDWVDVLRQFYGPFEQQLKTAEATMERAEVQAQPIGEACPQCGHDLVLRNGRFGKFIACSNYPECRYTRPLVNKTGVACTKCQQGELVERRSKKGRTFYGCDRYPACDFVVWQRPIPIPCPDCGGLLTQAGKERARCTVCGHSFDLKKLEAKA
;
A
#
# COMPACT_ATOMS: atom_id res chain seq x y z
N MET A 1 -4.05 -24.68 46.91
CA MET A 1 -3.10 -24.10 45.93
C MET A 1 -3.78 -24.06 44.53
N GLU A 2 -3.62 -22.95 43.78
CA GLU A 2 -4.25 -22.80 42.45
C GLU A 2 -3.28 -23.02 41.30
N ALA A 3 -3.74 -23.69 40.24
CA ALA A 3 -3.05 -23.81 38.98
C ALA A 3 -4.03 -23.69 37.79
N TYR A 4 -3.49 -23.49 36.61
CA TYR A 4 -4.30 -23.37 35.39
C TYR A 4 -4.79 -24.74 34.91
N CYS A 5 -6.10 -24.91 34.85
CA CYS A 5 -6.73 -26.13 34.31
C CYS A 5 -6.93 -25.98 32.79
N THR A 6 -6.27 -26.83 32.01
CA THR A 6 -6.34 -26.80 30.53
C THR A 6 -7.72 -27.19 29.98
N LYS A 7 -8.52 -27.95 30.73
CA LYS A 7 -9.89 -28.33 30.36
C LYS A 7 -10.92 -27.24 30.72
N CYS A 8 -10.79 -26.64 31.93
CA CYS A 8 -11.68 -25.55 32.35
C CYS A 8 -11.29 -24.18 31.74
N LYS A 9 -10.06 -24.03 31.18
CA LYS A 9 -9.49 -22.82 30.62
C LYS A 9 -9.37 -21.64 31.61
N GLU A 10 -9.23 -21.92 32.89
CA GLU A 10 -9.07 -20.94 33.98
C GLU A 10 -8.26 -21.49 35.16
N LYS A 11 -7.86 -20.62 36.11
CA LYS A 11 -7.22 -21.02 37.34
C LYS A 11 -8.24 -21.69 38.25
N ARG A 12 -7.88 -22.84 38.77
CA ARG A 12 -8.72 -23.64 39.70
C ARG A 12 -7.86 -24.16 40.85
N GLU A 13 -8.53 -24.43 41.94
CA GLU A 13 -7.90 -25.05 43.07
C GLU A 13 -7.51 -26.50 42.78
N MET A 14 -6.30 -26.88 43.28
CA MET A 14 -5.75 -28.21 43.11
C MET A 14 -6.13 -29.07 44.32
N ARG A 15 -6.75 -30.22 44.07
CA ARG A 15 -6.92 -31.28 45.05
C ARG A 15 -5.74 -32.25 45.00
N GLU A 16 -5.37 -32.84 46.15
CA GLU A 16 -4.26 -33.80 46.26
C GLU A 16 -2.94 -33.24 45.69
N ALA A 17 -2.66 -31.99 46.00
CA ALA A 17 -1.47 -31.30 45.52
C ALA A 17 -0.20 -31.88 46.19
N GLN A 18 0.74 -32.42 45.40
CA GLN A 18 2.00 -33.01 45.85
C GLN A 18 3.19 -32.30 45.24
N ALA A 19 4.19 -31.99 46.01
CA ALA A 19 5.48 -31.50 45.55
C ALA A 19 6.24 -32.63 44.83
N VAL A 20 6.78 -32.39 43.64
CA VAL A 20 7.51 -33.38 42.85
C VAL A 20 8.70 -32.72 42.13
N TRP A 21 9.79 -33.49 42.01
CA TRP A 21 10.88 -33.12 41.11
C TRP A 21 10.60 -33.72 39.72
N LEU A 22 10.62 -32.89 38.68
CA LEU A 22 10.49 -33.36 37.29
C LEU A 22 11.80 -34.02 36.83
N LYS A 23 11.75 -34.84 35.77
CA LYS A 23 12.91 -35.58 35.19
C LYS A 23 14.10 -34.67 34.81
N ASN A 24 13.88 -33.36 34.63
CA ASN A 24 14.91 -32.38 34.33
C ASN A 24 15.46 -31.66 35.60
N GLY A 25 15.11 -32.12 36.78
CA GLY A 25 15.54 -31.53 38.04
C GLY A 25 14.79 -30.23 38.43
N SER A 26 13.72 -29.86 37.74
CA SER A 26 12.93 -28.68 38.07
C SER A 26 11.82 -28.97 39.10
N PRO A 27 11.61 -28.13 40.12
CA PRO A 27 10.55 -28.33 41.10
C PRO A 27 9.18 -27.99 40.51
N ALA A 28 8.17 -28.81 40.81
CA ALA A 28 6.79 -28.57 40.40
C ALA A 28 5.82 -29.17 41.43
N THR A 29 4.60 -28.62 41.52
CA THR A 29 3.52 -29.22 42.29
C THR A 29 2.50 -29.79 41.33
N GLN A 30 2.13 -31.04 41.50
CA GLN A 30 1.13 -31.77 40.70
C GLN A 30 -0.11 -32.06 41.54
N GLY A 31 -1.28 -31.99 40.94
CA GLY A 31 -2.56 -32.30 41.57
C GLY A 31 -3.67 -32.40 40.54
N THR A 32 -4.90 -32.54 41.00
CA THR A 32 -6.09 -32.62 40.16
C THR A 32 -7.00 -31.40 40.28
N CYS A 33 -7.65 -30.98 39.21
CA CYS A 33 -8.61 -29.91 39.23
C CYS A 33 -9.82 -30.23 40.11
N SER A 34 -10.15 -29.36 41.06
CA SER A 34 -11.28 -29.54 41.96
C SER A 34 -12.65 -29.65 41.28
N VAL A 35 -12.76 -29.17 40.02
CA VAL A 35 -14.01 -29.14 39.26
C VAL A 35 -14.13 -30.29 38.24
N CYS A 36 -13.06 -30.56 37.47
CA CYS A 36 -13.15 -31.49 36.33
C CYS A 36 -12.19 -32.70 36.44
N GLY A 37 -11.43 -32.83 37.52
CA GLY A 37 -10.50 -33.96 37.77
C GLY A 37 -9.27 -34.01 36.85
N THR A 38 -9.08 -33.02 35.97
CA THR A 38 -7.94 -32.97 35.04
C THR A 38 -6.63 -32.70 35.79
N ARG A 39 -5.56 -33.48 35.48
CA ARG A 39 -4.24 -33.30 36.10
C ARG A 39 -3.68 -31.91 35.78
N MET A 40 -3.23 -31.22 36.83
CA MET A 40 -2.66 -29.86 36.74
C MET A 40 -1.24 -29.87 37.28
N ASN A 41 -0.37 -29.03 36.72
CA ASN A 41 0.97 -28.82 37.20
C ASN A 41 1.22 -27.33 37.43
N ARG A 42 1.87 -26.99 38.54
CA ARG A 42 2.39 -25.64 38.83
C ARG A 42 3.90 -25.70 38.98
N MET A 43 4.60 -24.95 38.16
CA MET A 43 6.07 -24.87 38.24
C MET A 43 6.49 -23.94 39.38
N GLY A 44 7.55 -24.33 40.10
CA GLY A 44 8.15 -23.59 41.19
C GLY A 44 8.32 -24.42 42.44
N ALA A 45 9.32 -24.07 43.27
CA ALA A 45 9.57 -24.74 44.55
C ALA A 45 8.53 -24.28 45.59
N THR A 46 8.12 -25.22 46.43
CA THR A 46 7.32 -25.01 47.66
C THR A 46 8.14 -25.55 48.85
N PRO A 47 7.83 -25.18 50.09
CA PRO A 47 8.58 -25.67 51.24
C PRO A 47 8.70 -27.20 51.37
N GLU A 48 7.71 -27.94 50.81
CA GLU A 48 7.70 -29.39 50.79
C GLU A 48 8.78 -29.97 49.88
N HIS A 49 9.33 -29.22 48.91
CA HIS A 49 10.43 -29.69 48.07
C HIS A 49 11.73 -29.82 48.83
N ASP A 50 11.91 -29.09 49.97
CA ASP A 50 13.11 -29.16 50.80
C ASP A 50 13.20 -30.49 51.57
N GLN A 51 12.05 -31.19 51.69
CA GLN A 51 11.96 -32.49 52.34
C GLN A 51 12.03 -33.66 51.35
N LEU A 52 12.07 -33.43 50.04
CA LEU A 52 12.14 -34.47 49.02
C LEU A 52 13.56 -34.61 48.46
N PRO A 53 14.07 -35.85 48.32
CA PRO A 53 15.38 -36.06 47.72
C PRO A 53 15.43 -35.54 46.29
N LYS A 54 16.38 -34.62 46.04
CA LYS A 54 16.57 -34.07 44.70
C LYS A 54 17.22 -35.14 43.81
N PRO A 55 16.64 -35.45 42.61
CA PRO A 55 17.23 -36.47 41.72
C PRO A 55 18.60 -36.00 41.23
N GLU A 56 19.62 -36.85 41.35
CA GLU A 56 20.91 -36.69 40.71
C GLU A 56 20.73 -36.87 39.20
N VAL A 57 21.03 -35.81 38.44
CA VAL A 57 21.06 -35.84 36.98
C VAL A 57 22.45 -36.25 36.54
N GLU A 58 22.66 -37.50 36.21
CA GLU A 58 23.94 -38.02 35.68
C GLU A 58 24.30 -37.29 34.38
N PRO A 59 25.52 -36.79 34.21
CA PRO A 59 26.00 -36.28 32.95
C PRO A 59 26.36 -37.43 31.98
N ALA A 60 25.81 -37.40 30.75
CA ALA A 60 26.09 -38.37 29.71
C ALA A 60 27.59 -38.50 29.38
N PRO A 61 28.11 -39.68 29.08
CA PRO A 61 29.53 -39.95 28.89
C PRO A 61 30.11 -39.27 27.65
N ARG A 62 31.25 -38.62 27.80
CA ARG A 62 32.04 -38.00 26.73
C ARG A 62 32.87 -39.07 26.00
N THR A 63 32.62 -39.34 24.74
CA THR A 63 33.51 -40.12 23.88
C THR A 63 34.69 -39.25 23.39
N ALA A 64 35.90 -39.80 23.62
CA ALA A 64 37.14 -39.20 23.25
C ALA A 64 37.36 -39.23 21.71
N SER A 65 37.76 -38.14 21.11
CA SER A 65 38.29 -38.07 19.75
C SER A 65 39.74 -37.57 19.71
N LYS A 66 40.46 -38.12 18.77
CA LYS A 66 41.93 -38.16 18.55
C LYS A 66 42.60 -36.79 18.45
N LYS A 67 43.86 -36.77 18.96
CA LYS A 67 44.84 -35.70 18.98
C LYS A 67 45.18 -35.16 17.58
N SER A 68 45.26 -33.82 17.49
CA SER A 68 46.13 -33.09 16.57
C SER A 68 46.80 -31.91 17.32
N GLN A 69 48.02 -31.58 16.91
CA GLN A 69 49.06 -30.81 17.58
C GLN A 69 48.73 -29.38 18.03
N PRO A 70 49.58 -28.70 18.85
CA PRO A 70 49.16 -27.64 19.75
C PRO A 70 49.07 -26.28 19.06
N ALA A 71 47.88 -25.74 19.07
CA ALA A 71 47.65 -24.27 18.92
C ALA A 71 47.67 -23.66 20.33
N GLY A 72 48.15 -22.44 20.45
CA GLY A 72 48.20 -21.69 21.70
C GLY A 72 46.91 -21.67 22.54
N PRO A 73 46.91 -21.16 23.78
CA PRO A 73 45.79 -21.29 24.69
C PRO A 73 44.47 -20.69 24.16
N ALA A 74 43.40 -21.45 24.34
CA ALA A 74 42.05 -20.97 23.95
C ALA A 74 41.63 -19.76 24.79
N PRO A 75 40.81 -18.83 24.25
CA PRO A 75 40.40 -17.61 25.00
C PRO A 75 39.78 -17.89 26.37
N ALA A 76 39.17 -19.05 26.58
CA ALA A 76 38.57 -19.46 27.87
C ALA A 76 39.58 -19.80 28.95
N ASP A 77 40.81 -20.06 28.59
CA ASP A 77 41.86 -20.49 29.51
C ASP A 77 42.77 -19.35 29.98
N ILE A 78 42.54 -18.14 29.48
CA ILE A 78 43.29 -16.93 29.80
C ILE A 78 42.50 -16.12 30.84
N SER A 79 42.97 -16.17 32.09
CA SER A 79 42.37 -15.39 33.19
C SER A 79 43.43 -14.86 34.15
N GLY A 80 43.18 -13.74 34.82
CA GLY A 80 44.06 -13.18 35.88
C GLY A 80 43.20 -12.43 36.92
N PRO A 81 43.66 -12.41 38.17
CA PRO A 81 42.95 -11.73 39.26
C PRO A 81 42.85 -10.22 38.98
N LEU A 82 41.70 -9.62 39.29
CA LEU A 82 41.52 -8.17 39.30
C LEU A 82 42.16 -7.52 40.51
N THR A 83 43.01 -6.56 40.26
CA THR A 83 43.62 -5.75 41.34
C THR A 83 42.88 -4.44 41.55
N THR A 84 42.10 -4.03 40.57
CA THR A 84 41.28 -2.81 40.63
C THR A 84 39.83 -3.15 40.99
N PRO A 85 39.20 -2.50 41.98
CA PRO A 85 37.78 -2.75 42.28
C PRO A 85 36.87 -2.44 41.10
N ILE A 86 36.03 -3.39 40.75
CA ILE A 86 35.07 -3.23 39.66
C ILE A 86 33.64 -3.43 40.15
N GLU A 87 32.74 -2.58 39.72
CA GLU A 87 31.32 -2.71 39.99
C GLU A 87 30.57 -3.27 38.83
N ALA A 88 29.58 -4.16 39.08
CA ALA A 88 28.67 -4.72 38.12
C ALA A 88 27.26 -4.82 38.67
N TYR A 89 26.28 -4.87 37.80
CA TYR A 89 24.87 -4.97 38.17
C TYR A 89 24.54 -6.37 38.67
N CYS A 90 24.10 -6.46 39.93
CA CYS A 90 23.64 -7.71 40.53
C CYS A 90 22.15 -7.90 40.32
N VAL A 91 21.76 -8.97 39.56
CA VAL A 91 20.37 -9.27 39.27
C VAL A 91 19.55 -9.62 40.50
N LYS A 92 20.16 -10.24 41.50
CA LYS A 92 19.51 -10.59 42.79
C LYS A 92 19.30 -9.36 43.68
N CYS A 93 20.31 -8.50 43.80
CA CYS A 93 20.21 -7.27 44.59
C CYS A 93 19.49 -6.12 43.86
N LYS A 94 19.26 -6.24 42.58
CA LYS A 94 18.68 -5.19 41.67
C LYS A 94 19.43 -3.85 41.77
N ALA A 95 20.74 -3.88 42.00
CA ALA A 95 21.59 -2.70 42.13
C ALA A 95 23.02 -3.00 41.65
N THR A 96 23.78 -1.94 41.29
CA THR A 96 25.22 -2.05 41.01
C THR A 96 25.96 -2.31 42.31
N ARG A 97 26.81 -3.33 42.34
CA ARG A 97 27.54 -3.79 43.52
C ARG A 97 29.00 -4.07 43.18
N PRO A 98 29.92 -3.89 44.19
CA PRO A 98 31.30 -4.32 44.02
C PRO A 98 31.43 -5.82 43.72
N MET A 99 32.39 -6.14 42.87
CA MET A 99 32.70 -7.52 42.49
C MET A 99 33.78 -8.07 43.43
N ALA A 100 33.44 -9.09 44.16
CA ALA A 100 34.40 -9.86 44.95
C ALA A 100 34.97 -11.01 44.12
N ASN A 101 36.21 -11.46 44.41
CA ASN A 101 36.91 -12.53 43.72
C ASN A 101 36.93 -12.33 42.16
N GLY A 102 37.09 -11.04 41.74
CA GLY A 102 37.07 -10.68 40.37
C GLY A 102 38.24 -11.20 39.56
N GLN A 103 37.96 -11.72 38.33
CA GLN A 103 38.97 -12.16 37.38
C GLN A 103 38.79 -11.44 36.05
N ALA A 104 39.87 -10.94 35.47
CA ALA A 104 39.93 -10.50 34.10
C ALA A 104 39.98 -11.73 33.18
N ILE A 105 39.12 -11.85 32.23
CA ILE A 105 38.99 -12.98 31.30
C ILE A 105 38.79 -12.53 29.86
N PHE A 106 39.07 -13.38 28.91
CA PHE A 106 38.63 -13.19 27.52
C PHE A 106 37.44 -14.08 27.19
N MET A 107 36.44 -13.55 26.60
CA MET A 107 35.27 -14.31 26.10
C MET A 107 35.67 -15.16 24.91
N ALA A 108 34.87 -16.18 24.56
CA ALA A 108 35.13 -17.08 23.41
C ALA A 108 35.31 -16.36 22.06
N ASN A 109 34.85 -15.13 21.95
CA ASN A 109 35.01 -14.24 20.78
C ASN A 109 36.19 -13.27 20.91
N GLY A 110 37.09 -13.48 21.87
CA GLY A 110 38.28 -12.66 22.10
C GLY A 110 38.03 -11.32 22.77
N ARG A 111 36.80 -10.99 23.18
CA ARG A 111 36.51 -9.71 23.85
C ARG A 111 36.85 -9.79 25.34
N PRO A 112 37.46 -8.72 25.89
CA PRO A 112 37.79 -8.65 27.31
C PRO A 112 36.53 -8.50 28.17
N ALA A 113 36.50 -9.17 29.32
CA ALA A 113 35.43 -9.12 30.31
C ALA A 113 35.95 -9.36 31.72
N ALA A 114 35.21 -8.97 32.73
CA ALA A 114 35.47 -9.28 34.15
C ALA A 114 34.38 -10.20 34.70
N ARG A 115 34.74 -11.20 35.46
CA ARG A 115 33.86 -12.18 36.13
C ARG A 115 34.21 -12.27 37.59
N GLY A 116 33.21 -12.32 38.46
CA GLY A 116 33.39 -12.46 39.90
C GLY A 116 32.05 -12.67 40.59
N GLU A 117 31.98 -12.38 41.88
CA GLU A 117 30.79 -12.57 42.71
C GLU A 117 30.34 -11.24 43.33
N CYS A 118 29.05 -11.07 43.60
CA CYS A 118 28.52 -9.92 44.31
C CYS A 118 28.99 -9.91 45.76
N ALA A 119 29.67 -8.88 46.19
CA ALA A 119 30.17 -8.77 47.54
C ALA A 119 29.07 -8.82 48.63
N VAL A 120 27.80 -8.61 48.26
CA VAL A 120 26.67 -8.55 49.22
C VAL A 120 25.90 -9.87 49.26
N CYS A 121 25.70 -10.56 48.15
CA CYS A 121 24.82 -11.75 48.09
C CYS A 121 25.42 -12.97 47.43
N GLY A 122 26.69 -12.99 47.05
CA GLY A 122 27.43 -14.10 46.45
C GLY A 122 26.99 -14.47 45.02
N THR A 123 26.03 -13.75 44.40
CA THR A 123 25.57 -14.03 43.05
C THR A 123 26.64 -13.66 42.03
N GLY A 124 26.89 -14.58 41.04
CA GLY A 124 27.88 -14.34 40.00
C GLY A 124 27.63 -13.05 39.23
N LEU A 125 28.65 -12.18 39.13
CA LEU A 125 28.66 -10.95 38.39
C LEU A 125 29.48 -11.08 37.11
N PHE A 126 29.11 -10.36 36.07
CA PHE A 126 29.81 -10.32 34.81
C PHE A 126 29.73 -8.94 34.16
N LYS A 127 30.88 -8.40 33.76
CA LYS A 127 30.99 -7.08 33.12
C LYS A 127 31.85 -7.16 31.89
N ILE A 128 31.32 -6.77 30.72
CA ILE A 128 32.09 -6.68 29.47
C ILE A 128 32.85 -5.35 29.47
N GLY A 129 34.13 -5.40 29.18
CA GLY A 129 35.00 -4.24 29.06
C GLY A 129 36.46 -4.57 29.33
N VAL A 130 37.33 -3.69 28.90
CA VAL A 130 38.80 -3.76 29.19
C VAL A 130 39.05 -3.33 30.64
N THR A 131 39.89 -4.05 31.33
CA THR A 131 40.46 -3.64 32.61
C THR A 131 41.98 -3.54 32.50
N PRO A 132 42.70 -2.83 33.41
CA PRO A 132 44.17 -2.73 33.34
C PRO A 132 44.89 -4.07 33.34
N GLU A 133 44.27 -5.08 33.97
CA GLU A 133 44.84 -6.41 34.07
C GLU A 133 44.84 -7.16 32.74
N HIS A 134 43.97 -6.85 31.80
CA HIS A 134 43.98 -7.46 30.47
C HIS A 134 45.25 -7.15 29.67
N ALA A 135 45.94 -6.04 29.98
CA ALA A 135 47.23 -5.71 29.35
C ALA A 135 48.38 -6.65 29.77
N LYS A 136 48.22 -7.36 30.90
CA LYS A 136 49.18 -8.33 31.43
C LYS A 136 48.88 -9.76 31.05
N LEU A 137 47.74 -10.00 30.36
CA LEU A 137 47.34 -11.35 29.93
C LEU A 137 47.75 -11.57 28.47
N PRO A 138 48.09 -12.79 28.09
CA PRO A 138 48.44 -13.14 26.70
C PRO A 138 47.27 -12.84 25.77
N THR A 139 47.55 -12.27 24.59
CA THR A 139 46.49 -11.94 23.61
C THR A 139 45.91 -13.24 23.04
N PRO A 140 44.58 -13.45 23.12
CA PRO A 140 43.94 -14.66 22.62
C PRO A 140 44.01 -14.74 21.11
N VAL A 141 44.45 -15.88 20.55
CA VAL A 141 44.38 -16.17 19.11
C VAL A 141 42.97 -16.58 18.78
N VAL A 142 42.20 -15.65 18.19
CA VAL A 142 40.81 -15.91 17.75
C VAL A 142 40.85 -16.33 16.30
N ALA A 143 40.56 -17.61 16.01
CA ALA A 143 40.23 -18.01 14.66
C ALA A 143 38.97 -17.25 14.19
N LYS A 144 39.02 -16.59 13.03
CA LYS A 144 37.89 -15.85 12.46
C LYS A 144 36.71 -16.80 12.27
N GLN A 145 35.84 -16.88 13.27
CA GLN A 145 34.52 -17.51 13.13
C GLN A 145 33.53 -16.46 12.62
N THR A 146 33.05 -16.64 11.42
CA THR A 146 31.85 -16.00 10.89
C THR A 146 30.69 -16.26 11.87
N ARG A 147 29.97 -15.19 12.23
CA ARG A 147 28.86 -15.22 13.19
C ARG A 147 27.80 -16.24 12.80
N ALA A 148 27.79 -17.39 13.49
CA ALA A 148 26.64 -18.28 13.52
C ALA A 148 25.81 -17.94 14.77
N SER A 149 24.55 -17.65 14.56
CA SER A 149 23.54 -17.45 15.58
C SER A 149 23.39 -18.73 16.41
N LYS A 150 23.28 -18.60 17.74
CA LYS A 150 22.98 -19.69 18.65
C LYS A 150 21.69 -20.41 18.26
N ALA A 151 21.79 -21.53 17.57
CA ALA A 151 20.78 -22.56 17.51
C ALA A 151 21.18 -23.66 18.52
N LYS A 152 20.20 -24.08 19.28
CA LYS A 152 20.33 -25.21 20.22
C LYS A 152 20.82 -26.44 19.46
N THR A 153 21.92 -26.98 19.92
CA THR A 153 22.51 -28.24 19.46
C THR A 153 21.51 -29.39 19.63
N GLN A 154 21.08 -29.99 18.53
CA GLN A 154 20.79 -31.41 18.46
C GLN A 154 21.77 -31.99 17.44
N SER A 155 22.48 -32.98 17.90
CA SER A 155 23.53 -33.70 17.19
C SER A 155 22.98 -34.48 15.98
N GLY A 156 23.64 -34.29 14.84
CA GLY A 156 23.50 -35.14 13.66
C GLY A 156 24.56 -34.73 12.66
N ALA A 157 25.65 -35.47 12.61
CA ALA A 157 26.69 -35.30 11.61
C ALA A 157 26.14 -35.60 10.21
N GLY A 158 26.14 -34.59 9.37
CA GLY A 158 25.80 -34.70 7.94
C GLY A 158 26.77 -33.84 7.12
N LYS A 159 27.54 -34.48 6.29
CA LYS A 159 28.49 -33.94 5.33
C LYS A 159 27.81 -32.81 4.50
N ALA A 160 28.54 -31.73 4.27
CA ALA A 160 28.15 -30.72 3.26
C ALA A 160 28.05 -31.43 1.89
N ALA A 161 26.82 -31.69 1.45
CA ALA A 161 26.51 -32.09 0.10
C ALA A 161 26.15 -30.85 -0.68
N LYS A 162 26.77 -30.66 -1.85
CA LYS A 162 26.32 -29.78 -2.91
C LYS A 162 24.82 -30.03 -3.11
N SER A 163 23.98 -28.99 -3.12
CA SER A 163 22.55 -29.11 -3.36
C SER A 163 22.29 -29.46 -4.82
N GLY A 164 22.40 -30.72 -5.14
CA GLY A 164 21.71 -31.30 -6.29
C GLY A 164 20.22 -31.43 -5.99
N PRO A 165 19.35 -31.64 -6.99
CA PRO A 165 17.92 -31.82 -6.78
C PRO A 165 17.67 -32.93 -5.74
N ALA A 166 16.72 -32.70 -4.84
CA ALA A 166 16.38 -33.67 -3.79
C ALA A 166 16.04 -35.02 -4.42
N ALA A 167 16.71 -36.11 -3.95
CA ALA A 167 16.44 -37.42 -4.45
C ALA A 167 14.96 -37.80 -4.26
N PRO A 168 14.33 -38.48 -5.24
CA PRO A 168 12.93 -38.88 -5.12
C PRO A 168 12.72 -39.76 -3.90
N LEU A 169 11.71 -39.47 -3.10
CA LEU A 169 11.32 -40.28 -1.95
C LEU A 169 10.84 -41.66 -2.43
N PRO A 170 11.09 -42.74 -1.66
CA PRO A 170 10.73 -44.10 -2.08
C PRO A 170 9.22 -44.26 -2.31
N ALA A 171 8.87 -44.93 -3.41
CA ALA A 171 7.51 -45.15 -3.85
C ALA A 171 6.73 -46.06 -2.92
N GLY A 172 6.00 -45.46 -1.96
CA GLY A 172 4.84 -46.12 -1.35
C GLY A 172 3.68 -46.21 -2.36
N LYS A 173 2.63 -46.98 -2.08
CA LYS A 173 1.44 -47.01 -2.93
C LYS A 173 0.85 -45.59 -3.06
N ARG A 174 1.16 -44.95 -4.18
CA ARG A 174 0.65 -43.59 -4.48
C ARG A 174 -0.82 -43.68 -4.86
N SER A 175 -1.67 -42.83 -4.26
CA SER A 175 -3.09 -42.80 -4.55
C SER A 175 -3.62 -41.37 -4.47
N GLY A 176 -4.59 -41.04 -5.35
CA GLY A 176 -5.22 -39.70 -5.36
C GLY A 176 -4.46 -38.64 -6.14
N LYS A 177 -5.09 -37.50 -6.30
CA LYS A 177 -4.60 -36.33 -7.00
C LYS A 177 -4.36 -35.20 -5.98
N LEU A 178 -3.17 -34.62 -5.98
CA LEU A 178 -2.83 -33.46 -5.14
C LEU A 178 -2.91 -32.17 -5.96
N VAL A 179 -3.60 -31.19 -5.43
CA VAL A 179 -3.63 -29.83 -6.00
C VAL A 179 -2.99 -28.86 -5.01
N ILE A 180 -2.02 -28.07 -5.48
CA ILE A 180 -1.36 -27.05 -4.65
C ILE A 180 -1.72 -25.68 -5.20
N VAL A 181 -2.29 -24.82 -4.35
CA VAL A 181 -2.64 -23.42 -4.61
C VAL A 181 -1.87 -22.51 -3.65
N GLU A 182 -1.88 -21.18 -3.87
CA GLU A 182 -1.13 -20.26 -3.02
C GLU A 182 -1.83 -19.89 -1.71
N SER A 183 -3.16 -19.94 -1.63
CA SER A 183 -3.88 -19.47 -0.43
C SER A 183 -4.85 -20.50 0.15
N PRO A 184 -5.08 -20.47 1.48
CA PRO A 184 -6.07 -21.36 2.12
C PRO A 184 -7.52 -21.07 1.68
N ALA A 185 -7.85 -19.85 1.26
CA ALA A 185 -9.18 -19.50 0.77
C ALA A 185 -9.41 -20.17 -0.58
N LYS A 186 -8.50 -20.00 -1.53
CA LYS A 186 -8.52 -20.67 -2.85
C LYS A 186 -8.55 -22.19 -2.70
N ALA A 187 -7.79 -22.74 -1.72
CA ALA A 187 -7.82 -24.20 -1.46
C ALA A 187 -9.21 -24.71 -1.07
N ARG A 188 -9.97 -23.96 -0.28
CA ARG A 188 -11.34 -24.35 0.10
C ARG A 188 -12.28 -24.29 -1.09
N THR A 189 -12.23 -23.21 -1.88
CA THR A 189 -13.12 -23.03 -3.04
C THR A 189 -12.86 -24.08 -4.11
N VAL A 190 -11.61 -24.22 -4.55
CA VAL A 190 -11.21 -25.20 -5.57
C VAL A 190 -11.47 -26.65 -5.09
N GLY A 191 -11.21 -26.90 -3.81
CA GLY A 191 -11.45 -28.23 -3.22
C GLY A 191 -12.92 -28.66 -3.23
N ARG A 192 -13.85 -27.71 -3.07
CA ARG A 192 -15.30 -28.01 -3.19
C ARG A 192 -15.69 -28.35 -4.64
N PHE A 193 -15.15 -27.63 -5.62
CA PHE A 193 -15.45 -27.88 -7.02
C PHE A 193 -14.92 -29.21 -7.54
N LEU A 194 -13.71 -29.58 -7.14
CA LEU A 194 -13.06 -30.84 -7.57
C LEU A 194 -13.63 -32.09 -6.86
N GLY A 195 -14.18 -31.94 -5.66
CA GLY A 195 -14.85 -33.00 -4.93
C GLY A 195 -13.94 -34.14 -4.49
N LYS A 196 -14.53 -35.35 -4.34
CA LYS A 196 -13.84 -36.57 -3.86
C LYS A 196 -12.78 -37.03 -4.88
N GLY A 197 -11.60 -37.38 -4.37
CA GLY A 197 -10.45 -37.84 -5.21
C GLY A 197 -9.32 -36.84 -5.34
N TYR A 198 -9.57 -35.57 -5.00
CA TYR A 198 -8.57 -34.52 -4.96
C TYR A 198 -8.26 -34.10 -3.52
N THR A 199 -6.97 -33.97 -3.22
CA THR A 199 -6.48 -33.31 -1.99
C THR A 199 -5.97 -31.95 -2.35
N VAL A 200 -6.61 -30.87 -1.85
CA VAL A 200 -6.18 -29.50 -2.15
C VAL A 200 -5.46 -28.91 -0.94
N LYS A 201 -4.26 -28.37 -1.17
CA LYS A 201 -3.38 -27.77 -0.14
C LYS A 201 -2.93 -26.39 -0.56
N ALA A 202 -2.56 -25.56 0.42
CA ALA A 202 -2.04 -24.20 0.16
C ALA A 202 -0.56 -24.11 0.51
N SER A 203 0.23 -23.42 -0.34
CA SER A 203 1.63 -23.06 -0.08
C SER A 203 1.78 -21.88 0.88
N VAL A 204 0.74 -21.08 1.03
CA VAL A 204 0.75 -19.82 1.81
C VAL A 204 1.81 -18.84 1.26
N GLY A 205 1.79 -18.61 -0.05
CA GLY A 205 2.71 -17.74 -0.79
C GLY A 205 4.01 -18.45 -1.21
N HIS A 206 5.07 -17.66 -1.42
CA HIS A 206 6.37 -18.17 -1.83
C HIS A 206 7.00 -19.09 -0.77
N VAL A 207 7.40 -20.27 -1.17
CA VAL A 207 8.07 -21.26 -0.29
C VAL A 207 9.58 -21.09 -0.23
N ARG A 208 10.21 -20.50 -1.26
CA ARG A 208 11.64 -20.20 -1.37
C ARG A 208 11.84 -18.71 -1.64
N ASP A 209 12.90 -18.12 -1.13
CA ASP A 209 13.31 -16.74 -1.43
C ASP A 209 14.84 -16.60 -1.25
N LEU A 210 15.39 -15.49 -1.78
CA LEU A 210 16.76 -15.05 -1.52
C LEU A 210 16.92 -14.65 -0.04
N LEU A 211 18.04 -15.02 0.59
CA LEU A 211 18.28 -14.70 2.00
C LEU A 211 18.36 -13.20 2.23
N LYS A 212 17.66 -12.70 3.25
CA LYS A 212 17.66 -11.27 3.59
C LYS A 212 19.01 -10.75 4.11
N SER A 213 19.86 -11.62 4.65
CA SER A 213 21.13 -11.28 5.28
C SER A 213 22.33 -11.23 4.32
N GLN A 214 22.15 -11.67 3.10
CA GLN A 214 23.21 -11.74 2.08
C GLN A 214 22.65 -11.35 0.72
N LEU A 215 23.53 -11.03 -0.23
CA LEU A 215 23.13 -10.74 -1.61
C LEU A 215 22.37 -11.91 -2.23
N SER A 216 22.88 -13.14 -2.02
CA SER A 216 22.32 -14.39 -2.53
C SER A 216 22.15 -14.43 -4.05
N VAL A 217 23.00 -13.72 -4.77
CA VAL A 217 23.12 -13.69 -6.23
C VAL A 217 24.61 -13.75 -6.54
N ASP A 218 25.01 -14.71 -7.36
CA ASP A 218 26.38 -14.84 -7.84
C ASP A 218 26.55 -14.06 -9.14
N VAL A 219 27.05 -12.83 -9.03
CA VAL A 219 27.14 -11.89 -10.15
C VAL A 219 28.16 -12.35 -11.19
N GLU A 220 29.23 -13.02 -10.75
CA GLU A 220 30.32 -13.49 -11.62
C GLU A 220 29.91 -14.74 -12.40
N ASN A 221 28.99 -15.53 -11.84
CA ASN A 221 28.48 -16.75 -12.47
C ASN A 221 27.05 -16.53 -13.00
N ASN A 222 26.90 -15.69 -14.04
CA ASN A 222 25.65 -15.43 -14.75
C ASN A 222 24.45 -15.08 -13.82
N PHE A 223 24.70 -14.36 -12.74
CA PHE A 223 23.70 -13.91 -11.77
C PHE A 223 22.92 -15.05 -11.10
N GLU A 224 23.53 -16.24 -10.97
CA GLU A 224 22.88 -17.42 -10.40
C GLU A 224 22.32 -17.12 -8.99
N PRO A 225 20.99 -17.25 -8.78
CA PRO A 225 20.37 -16.95 -7.51
C PRO A 225 20.44 -18.11 -6.53
N VAL A 226 20.81 -17.85 -5.29
CA VAL A 226 20.83 -18.83 -4.22
C VAL A 226 19.53 -18.79 -3.43
N TYR A 227 18.53 -19.53 -3.89
CA TYR A 227 17.23 -19.66 -3.20
C TYR A 227 17.29 -20.62 -2.02
N ARG A 228 16.55 -20.29 -0.97
CA ARG A 228 16.38 -21.16 0.20
C ARG A 228 14.95 -21.13 0.70
N VAL A 229 14.49 -22.27 1.24
CA VAL A 229 13.23 -22.34 1.96
C VAL A 229 13.29 -21.41 3.18
N THR A 230 12.38 -20.46 3.26
CA THR A 230 12.33 -19.49 4.36
C THR A 230 11.98 -20.19 5.68
N ASN A 231 12.44 -19.63 6.80
CA ASN A 231 12.21 -20.26 8.11
C ASN A 231 10.73 -20.44 8.42
N ASP A 232 9.90 -19.48 8.00
CA ASP A 232 8.45 -19.48 8.23
C ASP A 232 7.74 -20.55 7.39
N GLN A 233 8.31 -20.91 6.23
CA GLN A 233 7.76 -21.90 5.30
C GLN A 233 8.25 -23.34 5.50
N ARG A 234 9.23 -23.58 6.37
CA ARG A 234 9.78 -24.93 6.58
C ARG A 234 8.73 -25.96 6.94
N LYS A 235 7.75 -25.58 7.77
CA LYS A 235 6.65 -26.48 8.16
C LYS A 235 5.76 -26.79 6.97
N THR A 236 5.32 -25.76 6.24
CA THR A 236 4.48 -25.89 5.05
C THR A 236 5.13 -26.78 3.99
N VAL A 237 6.42 -26.55 3.69
CA VAL A 237 7.16 -27.36 2.72
C VAL A 237 7.25 -28.81 3.17
N LYS A 238 7.54 -29.10 4.45
CA LYS A 238 7.58 -30.45 4.98
C LYS A 238 6.23 -31.16 4.89
N ASP A 239 5.13 -30.43 5.18
CA ASP A 239 3.78 -30.96 5.07
C ASP A 239 3.43 -31.28 3.59
N LEU A 240 3.78 -30.36 2.66
CA LEU A 240 3.60 -30.57 1.23
C LEU A 240 4.44 -31.73 0.68
N GLN A 241 5.71 -31.89 1.09
CA GLN A 241 6.55 -33.05 0.74
C GLN A 241 5.88 -34.37 1.12
N GLY A 242 5.25 -34.41 2.31
CA GLY A 242 4.51 -35.60 2.76
C GLY A 242 3.27 -35.89 1.89
N GLU A 243 2.58 -34.87 1.39
CA GLU A 243 1.44 -35.06 0.49
C GLU A 243 1.88 -35.44 -0.93
N VAL A 244 2.94 -34.83 -1.45
CA VAL A 244 3.54 -35.15 -2.76
C VAL A 244 3.98 -36.60 -2.80
N ALA A 245 4.60 -37.11 -1.72
CA ALA A 245 5.04 -38.52 -1.64
C ALA A 245 3.86 -39.53 -1.75
N ARG A 246 2.66 -39.13 -1.33
CA ARG A 246 1.45 -39.94 -1.36
C ARG A 246 0.65 -39.83 -2.65
N ALA A 247 0.76 -38.72 -3.34
CA ALA A 247 -0.02 -38.41 -4.53
C ALA A 247 0.45 -39.20 -5.76
N LYS A 248 -0.50 -39.63 -6.60
CA LYS A 248 -0.23 -40.21 -7.93
C LYS A 248 0.02 -39.13 -8.96
N GLU A 249 -0.74 -38.05 -8.89
CA GLU A 249 -0.68 -36.90 -9.81
C GLU A 249 -0.61 -35.63 -8.97
N VAL A 250 0.16 -34.63 -9.42
CA VAL A 250 0.31 -33.33 -8.75
C VAL A 250 -0.03 -32.20 -9.71
N TYR A 251 -0.95 -31.36 -9.30
CA TYR A 251 -1.40 -30.19 -10.02
C TYR A 251 -0.98 -28.90 -9.28
N LEU A 252 -0.38 -27.98 -10.01
CA LEU A 252 0.04 -26.67 -9.52
C LEU A 252 -0.94 -25.63 -10.04
N ALA A 253 -1.88 -25.21 -9.18
CA ALA A 253 -2.99 -24.32 -9.54
C ALA A 253 -2.85 -22.93 -8.87
N THR A 254 -1.63 -22.38 -8.95
CA THR A 254 -1.31 -21.02 -8.52
C THR A 254 -1.88 -19.97 -9.47
N ASP A 255 -1.84 -18.69 -9.14
CA ASP A 255 -2.42 -17.59 -9.94
C ASP A 255 -1.86 -17.55 -11.37
N PRO A 256 -2.60 -16.94 -12.33
CA PRO A 256 -2.23 -16.96 -13.76
C PRO A 256 -1.10 -15.98 -14.12
N ASP A 257 -0.49 -15.28 -13.17
CA ASP A 257 0.59 -14.33 -13.41
C ASP A 257 1.99 -14.94 -13.27
N ARG A 258 3.04 -14.15 -13.62
CA ARG A 258 4.46 -14.57 -13.48
C ARG A 258 4.85 -14.89 -12.04
N GLU A 259 4.20 -14.27 -11.05
CA GLU A 259 4.43 -14.57 -9.62
C GLU A 259 3.90 -15.95 -9.26
N GLY A 260 2.69 -16.31 -9.75
CA GLY A 260 2.12 -17.65 -9.57
C GLY A 260 2.91 -18.74 -10.29
N GLU A 261 3.47 -18.46 -11.48
CA GLU A 261 4.35 -19.38 -12.19
C GLU A 261 5.65 -19.64 -11.44
N ALA A 262 6.27 -18.59 -10.88
CA ALA A 262 7.46 -18.70 -10.03
C ALA A 262 7.17 -19.46 -8.73
N ILE A 263 5.99 -19.26 -8.09
CA ILE A 263 5.56 -20.04 -6.92
C ILE A 263 5.46 -21.52 -7.29
N ALA A 264 4.86 -21.85 -8.43
CA ALA A 264 4.74 -23.22 -8.92
C ALA A 264 6.12 -23.85 -9.15
N TRP A 265 7.04 -23.15 -9.80
CA TRP A 265 8.41 -23.60 -9.98
C TRP A 265 9.15 -23.81 -8.63
N HIS A 266 9.02 -22.86 -7.70
CA HIS A 266 9.61 -23.00 -6.37
C HIS A 266 9.03 -24.18 -5.59
N LEU A 267 7.76 -24.55 -5.81
CA LEU A 267 7.15 -25.73 -5.21
C LEU A 267 7.76 -27.01 -5.77
N VAL A 268 7.94 -27.11 -7.09
CA VAL A 268 8.60 -28.26 -7.73
C VAL A 268 9.98 -28.48 -7.11
N GLU A 269 10.80 -27.43 -7.05
CA GLU A 269 12.15 -27.46 -6.52
C GLU A 269 12.19 -27.77 -5.01
N ALA A 270 11.26 -27.22 -4.22
CA ALA A 270 11.28 -27.37 -2.76
C ALA A 270 10.70 -28.72 -2.30
N THR A 271 9.79 -29.29 -3.05
CA THR A 271 9.08 -30.52 -2.65
C THR A 271 9.59 -31.78 -3.31
N GLY A 272 10.44 -31.65 -4.36
CA GLY A 272 10.97 -32.78 -5.13
C GLY A 272 9.94 -33.41 -6.07
N ILE A 273 8.97 -32.64 -6.55
CA ILE A 273 8.07 -33.05 -7.63
C ILE A 273 8.92 -33.24 -8.88
N ASP A 274 8.75 -34.37 -9.58
CA ASP A 274 9.34 -34.55 -10.91
C ASP A 274 8.78 -33.48 -11.85
N PRO A 275 9.59 -32.64 -12.49
CA PRO A 275 9.14 -31.59 -13.40
C PRO A 275 8.18 -32.09 -14.50
N LYS A 276 8.34 -33.36 -14.91
CA LYS A 276 7.45 -33.98 -15.90
C LYS A 276 6.09 -34.42 -15.35
N GLN A 277 5.98 -34.57 -14.02
CA GLN A 277 4.75 -34.96 -13.32
C GLN A 277 4.01 -33.77 -12.72
N GLY A 278 4.68 -32.62 -12.54
CA GLY A 278 4.07 -31.38 -12.06
C GLY A 278 3.27 -30.70 -13.16
N GLN A 279 1.94 -30.91 -13.14
CA GLN A 279 1.04 -30.32 -14.12
C GLN A 279 0.58 -28.94 -13.69
N ARG A 280 0.80 -27.94 -14.50
CA ARG A 280 0.35 -26.58 -14.30
C ARG A 280 -1.09 -26.39 -14.77
N VAL A 281 -1.95 -25.89 -13.89
CA VAL A 281 -3.36 -25.58 -14.20
C VAL A 281 -3.59 -24.09 -13.96
N VAL A 282 -4.16 -23.41 -14.97
CA VAL A 282 -4.36 -21.96 -14.98
C VAL A 282 -5.84 -21.65 -15.22
N PHE A 283 -6.41 -20.79 -14.40
CA PHE A 283 -7.77 -20.28 -14.59
C PHE A 283 -7.83 -18.80 -14.16
N HIS A 284 -8.61 -18.01 -14.90
CA HIS A 284 -8.75 -16.57 -14.71
C HIS A 284 -9.92 -16.22 -13.79
N GLU A 285 -10.80 -17.18 -13.48
CA GLU A 285 -11.89 -17.06 -12.54
C GLU A 285 -12.08 -18.35 -11.73
N ILE A 286 -12.55 -18.24 -10.51
CA ILE A 286 -12.74 -19.41 -9.64
C ILE A 286 -14.24 -19.76 -9.62
N THR A 287 -14.72 -20.28 -10.75
CA THR A 287 -16.03 -20.86 -10.95
C THR A 287 -15.90 -22.36 -11.18
N LYS A 288 -17.02 -23.11 -11.02
CA LYS A 288 -16.99 -24.57 -11.19
C LYS A 288 -16.59 -24.97 -12.61
N ASP A 289 -17.13 -24.29 -13.61
CA ASP A 289 -16.91 -24.62 -15.02
C ASP A 289 -15.49 -24.25 -15.46
N ALA A 290 -15.01 -23.04 -15.12
CA ALA A 290 -13.65 -22.61 -15.42
C ALA A 290 -12.58 -23.50 -14.76
N VAL A 291 -12.81 -23.92 -13.51
CA VAL A 291 -11.91 -24.87 -12.84
C VAL A 291 -11.96 -26.24 -13.52
N ALA A 292 -13.14 -26.77 -13.87
CA ALA A 292 -13.26 -28.06 -14.56
C ALA A 292 -12.56 -28.05 -15.93
N GLU A 293 -12.74 -26.99 -16.71
CA GLU A 293 -12.09 -26.81 -18.01
C GLU A 293 -10.57 -26.72 -17.88
N ALA A 294 -10.06 -25.94 -16.93
CA ALA A 294 -8.63 -25.81 -16.69
C ALA A 294 -7.98 -27.14 -16.28
N PHE A 295 -8.67 -27.97 -15.52
CA PHE A 295 -8.18 -29.31 -15.17
C PHE A 295 -8.27 -30.33 -16.31
N ALA A 296 -9.07 -30.06 -17.33
CA ALA A 296 -9.09 -30.86 -18.57
C ALA A 296 -7.88 -30.56 -19.48
N HIS A 297 -7.29 -29.37 -19.36
CA HIS A 297 -6.21 -28.88 -20.23
C HIS A 297 -4.96 -28.44 -19.42
N PRO A 298 -4.34 -29.32 -18.61
CA PRO A 298 -3.12 -28.98 -17.88
C PRO A 298 -1.94 -28.79 -18.85
N ARG A 299 -1.00 -27.92 -18.47
CA ARG A 299 0.23 -27.62 -19.23
C ARG A 299 1.50 -27.85 -18.42
N GLN A 300 2.65 -27.71 -19.02
CA GLN A 300 3.92 -27.62 -18.33
C GLN A 300 4.15 -26.20 -17.78
N LEU A 301 5.12 -26.07 -16.86
CA LEU A 301 5.58 -24.77 -16.40
C LEU A 301 6.14 -23.95 -17.57
N ASN A 302 5.78 -22.69 -17.63
CA ASN A 302 6.37 -21.73 -18.56
C ASN A 302 7.62 -21.11 -17.93
N MET A 303 8.80 -21.52 -18.41
CA MET A 303 10.08 -21.06 -17.86
C MET A 303 10.39 -19.61 -18.19
N ASP A 304 9.81 -19.04 -19.26
CA ASP A 304 10.02 -17.63 -19.60
C ASP A 304 9.35 -16.72 -18.57
N LEU A 305 8.12 -17.05 -18.14
CA LEU A 305 7.46 -16.36 -17.01
C LEU A 305 8.25 -16.51 -15.71
N VAL A 306 8.82 -17.68 -15.42
CA VAL A 306 9.69 -17.92 -14.26
C VAL A 306 10.93 -17.05 -14.34
N ASN A 307 11.59 -17.02 -15.51
CA ASN A 307 12.80 -16.25 -15.76
C ASN A 307 12.55 -14.73 -15.64
N ALA A 308 11.44 -14.25 -16.14
CA ALA A 308 11.03 -12.85 -16.02
C ALA A 308 10.85 -12.44 -14.54
N GLN A 309 10.18 -13.29 -13.74
CA GLN A 309 10.03 -13.04 -12.30
C GLN A 309 11.36 -13.14 -11.57
N GLN A 310 12.21 -14.11 -11.93
CA GLN A 310 13.56 -14.29 -11.38
C GLN A 310 14.44 -13.08 -11.68
N ALA A 311 14.48 -12.61 -12.94
CA ALA A 311 15.20 -11.42 -13.34
C ALA A 311 14.76 -10.19 -12.54
N ARG A 312 13.45 -9.96 -12.40
CA ARG A 312 12.90 -8.88 -11.56
C ARG A 312 13.39 -9.00 -10.12
N ARG A 313 13.31 -10.21 -9.54
CA ARG A 313 13.71 -10.44 -8.15
C ARG A 313 15.20 -10.18 -7.93
N ILE A 314 16.04 -10.56 -8.89
CA ILE A 314 17.49 -10.32 -8.87
C ILE A 314 17.79 -8.83 -9.00
N LEU A 315 17.19 -8.12 -9.97
CA LEU A 315 17.33 -6.67 -10.13
C LEU A 315 16.98 -5.91 -8.86
N ASP A 316 15.83 -6.18 -8.27
CA ASP A 316 15.39 -5.54 -7.04
C ASP A 316 16.33 -5.88 -5.86
N ARG A 317 16.91 -7.08 -5.87
CA ARG A 317 17.93 -7.50 -4.89
C ARG A 317 19.25 -6.75 -5.09
N LEU A 318 19.75 -6.63 -6.30
CA LEU A 318 20.99 -5.93 -6.61
C LEU A 318 20.92 -4.47 -6.18
N VAL A 319 19.89 -3.75 -6.64
CA VAL A 319 19.70 -2.34 -6.29
C VAL A 319 19.48 -2.17 -4.78
N GLY A 320 18.51 -2.88 -4.21
CA GLY A 320 18.17 -2.71 -2.80
C GLY A 320 19.28 -3.09 -1.83
N TYR A 321 20.05 -4.13 -2.13
CA TYR A 321 21.13 -4.63 -1.26
C TYR A 321 22.41 -3.83 -1.38
N LYS A 322 22.72 -3.29 -2.55
CA LYS A 322 23.93 -2.50 -2.81
C LYS A 322 23.74 -1.02 -2.42
N VAL A 323 22.63 -0.38 -2.79
CA VAL A 323 22.41 1.05 -2.57
C VAL A 323 21.92 1.37 -1.15
N SER A 324 21.05 0.52 -0.54
CA SER A 324 20.52 0.83 0.80
C SER A 324 21.59 1.00 1.89
N PRO A 325 22.69 0.22 1.95
CA PRO A 325 23.78 0.45 2.91
C PRO A 325 24.44 1.82 2.78
N LEU A 326 24.59 2.35 1.54
CA LEU A 326 25.11 3.70 1.32
C LEU A 326 24.19 4.75 1.95
N LEU A 327 22.89 4.63 1.72
CA LEU A 327 21.90 5.52 2.37
C LEU A 327 21.95 5.43 3.90
N TRP A 328 22.23 4.25 4.48
CA TRP A 328 22.36 4.12 5.94
C TRP A 328 23.57 4.86 6.50
N GLN A 329 24.66 4.87 5.74
CA GLN A 329 25.90 5.54 6.12
C GLN A 329 25.84 7.04 5.88
N ARG A 330 25.22 7.46 4.78
CA ARG A 330 25.28 8.83 4.29
C ARG A 330 24.06 9.68 4.63
N VAL A 331 22.91 9.06 4.87
CA VAL A 331 21.66 9.77 5.20
C VAL A 331 21.18 9.36 6.59
N GLN A 332 20.53 8.19 6.69
CA GLN A 332 19.93 7.73 7.96
C GLN A 332 19.74 6.21 7.96
N GLY A 333 19.92 5.56 9.12
CA GLY A 333 19.64 4.15 9.28
C GLY A 333 18.18 3.79 8.97
N ARG A 334 17.96 2.62 8.33
CA ARG A 334 16.67 2.09 7.88
C ARG A 334 16.05 2.73 6.63
N THR A 335 16.72 3.65 5.99
CA THR A 335 16.38 4.05 4.62
C THR A 335 16.58 2.88 3.67
N SER A 336 15.91 2.87 2.54
CA SER A 336 16.11 1.85 1.51
C SER A 336 15.89 2.44 0.13
N ALA A 337 16.72 2.07 -0.81
CA ALA A 337 16.50 2.30 -2.22
C ALA A 337 15.79 1.10 -2.83
N GLY A 338 14.93 1.34 -3.80
CA GLY A 338 14.34 0.32 -4.63
C GLY A 338 14.02 0.90 -5.99
N ARG A 339 14.33 0.16 -7.04
CA ARG A 339 14.28 0.62 -8.42
C ARG A 339 12.97 1.37 -8.75
N VAL A 340 11.82 0.76 -8.52
CA VAL A 340 10.51 1.34 -8.85
C VAL A 340 10.00 2.30 -7.76
N GLN A 341 10.17 1.95 -6.48
CA GLN A 341 9.67 2.77 -5.37
C GLN A 341 10.38 4.12 -5.25
N SER A 342 11.69 4.18 -5.56
CA SER A 342 12.44 5.44 -5.52
C SER A 342 12.02 6.38 -6.64
N VAL A 343 11.66 5.85 -7.82
CA VAL A 343 11.10 6.64 -8.92
C VAL A 343 9.70 7.17 -8.57
N ALA A 344 8.89 6.41 -7.86
CA ALA A 344 7.61 6.92 -7.35
C ALA A 344 7.81 8.09 -6.35
N VAL A 345 8.83 8.03 -5.48
CA VAL A 345 9.20 9.17 -4.61
C VAL A 345 9.68 10.35 -5.44
N ARG A 346 10.48 10.12 -6.48
CA ARG A 346 10.96 11.15 -7.41
C ARG A 346 9.81 11.92 -8.04
N LEU A 347 8.80 11.25 -8.57
CA LEU A 347 7.61 11.92 -9.14
C LEU A 347 6.92 12.83 -8.13
N VAL A 348 6.79 12.39 -6.86
CA VAL A 348 6.16 13.22 -5.81
C VAL A 348 7.06 14.41 -5.45
N VAL A 349 8.38 14.24 -5.38
CA VAL A 349 9.35 15.32 -5.09
C VAL A 349 9.38 16.33 -6.22
N GLU A 350 9.46 15.88 -7.48
CA GLU A 350 9.45 16.75 -8.66
C GLU A 350 8.16 17.58 -8.72
N ARG A 351 7.01 16.97 -8.45
CA ARG A 351 5.73 17.68 -8.36
C ARG A 351 5.72 18.76 -7.26
N GLU A 352 6.31 18.50 -6.12
CA GLU A 352 6.39 19.51 -5.05
C GLU A 352 7.32 20.66 -5.43
N ARG A 353 8.39 20.38 -6.18
CA ARG A 353 9.27 21.41 -6.74
C ARG A 353 8.59 22.24 -7.83
N GLU A 354 7.81 21.61 -8.70
CA GLU A 354 6.98 22.30 -9.67
C GLU A 354 6.02 23.27 -8.97
N ILE A 355 5.37 22.83 -7.90
CA ILE A 355 4.46 23.67 -7.11
C ILE A 355 5.22 24.83 -6.44
N ALA A 356 6.39 24.56 -5.86
CA ALA A 356 7.18 25.57 -5.15
C ALA A 356 7.78 26.63 -6.08
N SER A 357 8.11 26.26 -7.31
CA SER A 357 8.65 27.16 -8.33
C SER A 357 7.58 27.83 -9.19
N PHE A 358 6.30 27.46 -8.98
CA PHE A 358 5.21 27.96 -9.79
C PHE A 358 4.95 29.45 -9.51
N ILE A 359 4.90 30.24 -10.57
CA ILE A 359 4.53 31.65 -10.51
C ILE A 359 3.12 31.77 -11.06
N ALA A 360 2.20 32.26 -10.23
CA ALA A 360 0.84 32.51 -10.64
C ALA A 360 0.79 33.68 -11.59
N VAL A 361 0.21 33.50 -12.76
CA VAL A 361 0.00 34.54 -13.79
C VAL A 361 -1.46 34.94 -13.72
N GLU A 362 -1.68 36.25 -13.64
CA GLU A 362 -2.99 36.87 -13.68
C GLU A 362 -3.56 36.80 -15.09
N TYR A 363 -4.84 36.47 -15.19
CA TYR A 363 -5.63 36.57 -16.41
C TYR A 363 -7.09 36.87 -16.08
N TRP A 364 -7.81 37.42 -17.02
CA TRP A 364 -9.20 37.80 -16.84
C TRP A 364 -10.11 37.08 -17.83
N SER A 365 -11.37 36.93 -17.46
CA SER A 365 -12.44 36.50 -18.34
C SER A 365 -13.63 37.45 -18.21
N ILE A 366 -14.34 37.66 -19.31
CA ILE A 366 -15.55 38.48 -19.31
C ILE A 366 -16.72 37.59 -19.67
N HIS A 367 -17.69 37.55 -18.79
CA HIS A 367 -18.96 36.87 -19.04
C HIS A 367 -20.07 37.91 -19.21
N ALA A 368 -21.02 37.62 -20.08
CA ALA A 368 -22.23 38.41 -20.22
C ALA A 368 -23.45 37.55 -19.90
N ARG A 369 -24.30 38.06 -19.03
CA ARG A 369 -25.60 37.47 -18.73
C ARG A 369 -26.61 38.09 -19.65
N LEU A 370 -27.21 37.28 -20.53
CA LEU A 370 -28.08 37.72 -21.61
C LEU A 370 -29.47 37.12 -21.47
N ALA A 371 -30.48 37.79 -21.98
CA ALA A 371 -31.84 37.29 -22.04
C ALA A 371 -32.51 37.73 -23.36
N GLN A 372 -33.47 36.93 -23.83
CA GLN A 372 -34.28 37.25 -25.00
C GLN A 372 -35.16 38.46 -24.74
N GLN A 373 -35.33 39.34 -25.71
CA GLN A 373 -36.20 40.53 -25.60
C GLN A 373 -37.67 40.14 -25.42
N GLU A 374 -38.13 39.06 -26.07
CA GLU A 374 -39.49 38.53 -25.92
C GLU A 374 -39.78 38.07 -24.46
N SER A 375 -38.77 37.75 -23.66
CA SER A 375 -38.90 37.29 -22.28
C SER A 375 -38.99 38.44 -21.24
N ARG A 376 -39.04 39.71 -21.62
CA ARG A 376 -39.06 40.84 -20.69
C ARG A 376 -40.21 40.84 -19.71
N ALA A 377 -41.34 40.26 -20.06
CA ALA A 377 -42.52 40.15 -19.21
C ALA A 377 -42.49 38.91 -18.27
N ALA A 378 -41.57 37.97 -18.44
CA ALA A 378 -41.48 36.77 -17.64
C ALA A 378 -40.89 37.04 -16.24
N GLN A 379 -41.40 36.35 -15.21
CA GLN A 379 -40.85 36.38 -13.83
C GLN A 379 -40.81 34.97 -13.25
N PRO A 380 -39.60 34.42 -12.95
CA PRO A 380 -38.30 35.03 -13.25
C PRO A 380 -38.04 35.07 -14.77
N ARG A 381 -37.26 36.06 -15.22
CA ARG A 381 -36.88 36.20 -16.63
C ARG A 381 -35.83 35.12 -16.95
N PRO A 382 -36.06 34.28 -17.96
CA PRO A 382 -35.04 33.29 -18.37
C PRO A 382 -33.79 34.02 -18.89
N ASP A 383 -32.65 33.71 -18.34
CA ASP A 383 -31.35 34.22 -18.73
C ASP A 383 -30.34 33.10 -18.94
N PHE A 384 -29.27 33.40 -19.63
CA PHE A 384 -28.16 32.47 -19.83
C PHE A 384 -26.84 33.22 -19.83
N LEU A 385 -25.77 32.48 -19.46
CA LEU A 385 -24.43 33.02 -19.35
C LEU A 385 -23.65 32.75 -20.63
N THR A 386 -22.91 33.79 -21.10
CA THR A 386 -22.02 33.70 -22.24
C THR A 386 -20.63 34.12 -21.84
N LYS A 387 -19.61 33.67 -22.57
CA LYS A 387 -18.21 34.04 -22.33
C LYS A 387 -17.63 34.72 -23.54
N LEU A 388 -16.85 35.77 -23.35
CA LEU A 388 -16.08 36.41 -24.42
C LEU A 388 -15.13 35.39 -25.00
N HIS A 389 -15.32 34.97 -26.25
CA HIS A 389 -14.64 33.88 -26.93
C HIS A 389 -13.57 34.37 -27.90
N ARG A 390 -13.82 35.51 -28.60
CA ARG A 390 -12.85 36.12 -29.49
C ARG A 390 -12.88 37.64 -29.35
N LEU A 391 -11.69 38.22 -29.51
CA LEU A 391 -11.44 39.64 -29.49
C LEU A 391 -10.81 40.04 -30.83
N ARG A 392 -11.51 40.84 -31.63
CA ARG A 392 -11.08 41.31 -32.98
C ARG A 392 -10.60 40.13 -33.87
N GLY A 393 -11.30 39.02 -33.83
CA GLY A 393 -11.00 37.78 -34.57
C GLY A 393 -9.90 36.90 -33.99
N GLY A 394 -9.11 37.39 -32.99
CA GLY A 394 -8.07 36.66 -32.29
C GLY A 394 -8.56 35.93 -31.02
N GLU A 395 -7.66 35.24 -30.35
CA GLU A 395 -7.91 34.70 -29.01
C GLU A 395 -8.02 35.84 -27.97
N VAL A 396 -8.72 35.59 -26.89
CA VAL A 396 -8.90 36.55 -25.80
C VAL A 396 -7.70 36.44 -24.86
N ASP A 397 -6.86 37.48 -24.84
CA ASP A 397 -5.74 37.63 -23.92
C ASP A 397 -5.95 38.91 -23.07
N LEU A 398 -6.40 38.71 -21.85
CA LEU A 398 -6.69 39.75 -20.87
C LEU A 398 -5.79 39.52 -19.65
N SER A 399 -4.70 40.26 -19.58
CA SER A 399 -3.64 40.05 -18.57
C SER A 399 -3.72 41.01 -17.38
N ASN A 400 -4.61 42.02 -17.41
CA ASN A 400 -4.74 43.02 -16.34
C ASN A 400 -6.13 43.65 -16.27
N ALA A 401 -6.42 44.31 -15.16
CA ALA A 401 -7.69 44.94 -14.87
C ALA A 401 -7.99 46.11 -15.81
N LEU A 402 -6.98 46.90 -16.22
CA LEU A 402 -7.18 48.13 -17.04
C LEU A 402 -7.67 47.77 -18.45
N ASP A 403 -7.02 46.84 -19.10
CA ASP A 403 -7.41 46.34 -20.42
C ASP A 403 -8.81 45.70 -20.37
N THR A 404 -9.08 44.94 -19.30
CA THR A 404 -10.39 44.36 -19.09
C THR A 404 -11.48 45.40 -18.90
N GLN A 405 -11.23 46.43 -18.09
CA GLN A 405 -12.18 47.51 -17.88
C GLN A 405 -12.46 48.27 -19.17
N THR A 406 -11.45 48.56 -19.97
CA THR A 406 -11.64 49.22 -21.28
C THR A 406 -12.59 48.44 -22.19
N ILE A 407 -12.52 47.10 -22.17
CA ILE A 407 -13.44 46.24 -22.92
C ILE A 407 -14.83 46.24 -22.29
N VAL A 408 -14.92 46.22 -20.96
CA VAL A 408 -16.21 46.29 -20.26
C VAL A 408 -16.93 47.59 -20.58
N ASP A 409 -16.21 48.73 -20.57
CA ASP A 409 -16.78 50.05 -20.90
C ASP A 409 -17.30 50.09 -22.36
N ASP A 410 -16.60 49.46 -23.29
CA ASP A 410 -17.03 49.32 -24.70
C ASP A 410 -18.27 48.42 -24.84
N LEU A 411 -18.40 47.41 -23.96
CA LEU A 411 -19.51 46.46 -23.97
C LEU A 411 -20.76 46.97 -23.22
N GLU A 412 -20.60 47.97 -22.35
CA GLU A 412 -21.74 48.61 -21.69
C GLU A 412 -22.64 49.31 -22.71
N GLY A 413 -23.89 48.85 -22.77
CA GLY A 413 -24.87 49.34 -23.72
C GLY A 413 -24.67 48.88 -25.18
N ALA A 414 -23.73 47.95 -25.46
CA ALA A 414 -23.60 47.32 -26.77
C ALA A 414 -24.86 46.56 -27.17
N HIS A 415 -25.07 46.38 -28.47
CA HIS A 415 -26.10 45.48 -28.99
C HIS A 415 -25.58 44.05 -29.09
N TYR A 416 -26.30 43.12 -28.49
CA TYR A 416 -25.92 41.68 -28.50
C TYR A 416 -26.76 40.96 -29.55
N LEU A 417 -26.10 40.45 -30.61
CA LEU A 417 -26.72 39.88 -31.78
C LEU A 417 -26.32 38.43 -31.97
N VAL A 418 -27.25 37.52 -32.09
CA VAL A 418 -26.98 36.08 -32.40
C VAL A 418 -26.51 35.98 -33.86
N THR A 419 -25.24 35.66 -34.07
CA THR A 419 -24.61 35.59 -35.40
C THR A 419 -24.45 34.17 -35.93
N ALA A 420 -24.41 33.15 -35.06
CA ALA A 420 -24.42 31.76 -35.48
C ALA A 420 -25.06 30.87 -34.43
N LEU A 421 -25.77 29.85 -34.90
CA LEU A 421 -26.31 28.78 -34.10
C LEU A 421 -25.84 27.46 -34.70
N ARG A 422 -25.26 26.62 -33.86
CA ARG A 422 -24.79 25.29 -34.26
C ARG A 422 -25.41 24.27 -33.33
N GLU A 423 -26.25 23.45 -33.87
CA GLU A 423 -26.81 22.29 -33.18
C GLU A 423 -26.03 21.05 -33.63
N GLY A 424 -25.80 20.14 -32.69
CA GLY A 424 -25.05 18.93 -32.94
C GLY A 424 -25.40 17.81 -31.98
N GLU A 425 -24.88 16.65 -32.29
CA GLU A 425 -24.98 15.46 -31.45
C GLU A 425 -23.58 15.09 -30.94
N ARG A 426 -23.46 14.86 -29.64
CA ARG A 426 -22.24 14.32 -29.05
C ARG A 426 -22.51 12.94 -28.49
N ARG A 427 -21.72 11.96 -28.93
CA ARG A 427 -21.78 10.59 -28.45
C ARG A 427 -20.68 10.35 -27.41
N ARG A 428 -21.04 10.04 -26.15
CA ARG A 428 -20.12 9.65 -25.09
C ARG A 428 -20.12 8.15 -24.94
N ARG A 429 -18.98 7.51 -25.28
CA ARG A 429 -18.83 6.06 -25.15
C ARG A 429 -18.55 5.67 -23.69
N PRO A 430 -18.99 4.47 -23.25
CA PRO A 430 -18.63 3.95 -21.96
C PRO A 430 -17.13 3.66 -21.88
N ALA A 431 -16.58 3.81 -20.71
CA ALA A 431 -15.19 3.44 -20.46
C ALA A 431 -15.02 1.93 -20.37
N ALA A 432 -13.81 1.43 -20.69
CA ALA A 432 -13.46 0.03 -20.68
C ALA A 432 -13.71 -0.63 -19.30
N PRO A 433 -13.90 -1.95 -19.23
CA PRO A 433 -13.86 -2.70 -17.99
C PRO A 433 -12.58 -2.41 -17.22
N PHE A 434 -12.56 -2.68 -15.92
CA PHE A 434 -11.41 -2.36 -15.09
C PHE A 434 -10.16 -3.18 -15.42
N THR A 435 -9.02 -2.49 -15.48
CA THR A 435 -7.70 -3.02 -15.17
C THR A 435 -7.39 -2.86 -13.70
N THR A 436 -6.30 -3.42 -13.20
CA THR A 436 -5.85 -3.20 -11.82
C THR A 436 -5.67 -1.72 -11.49
N SER A 437 -5.03 -0.98 -12.40
CA SER A 437 -4.77 0.44 -12.23
C SER A 437 -6.06 1.26 -12.17
N THR A 438 -6.95 1.10 -13.15
CA THR A 438 -8.21 1.85 -13.21
C THR A 438 -9.15 1.48 -12.06
N MET A 439 -9.16 0.23 -11.60
CA MET A 439 -9.90 -0.18 -10.40
C MET A 439 -9.36 0.51 -9.14
N GLN A 440 -8.04 0.59 -8.96
CA GLN A 440 -7.44 1.28 -7.81
C GLN A 440 -7.74 2.78 -7.84
N GLN A 441 -7.69 3.41 -9.01
CA GLN A 441 -8.02 4.82 -9.18
C GLN A 441 -9.48 5.11 -8.81
N GLU A 442 -10.42 4.36 -9.36
CA GLU A 442 -11.85 4.58 -9.09
C GLU A 442 -12.25 4.22 -7.65
N ALA A 443 -11.66 3.17 -7.08
CA ALA A 443 -11.87 2.83 -5.67
C ALA A 443 -11.33 3.92 -4.73
N SER A 444 -10.22 4.57 -5.10
CA SER A 444 -9.69 5.71 -4.34
C SER A 444 -10.62 6.94 -4.44
N ARG A 445 -11.10 7.27 -5.65
CA ARG A 445 -11.98 8.42 -5.89
C ARG A 445 -13.34 8.25 -5.23
N LYS A 446 -14.04 7.16 -5.52
CA LYS A 446 -15.44 6.94 -5.12
C LYS A 446 -15.60 6.33 -3.73
N LEU A 447 -14.70 5.44 -3.32
CA LEU A 447 -14.82 4.71 -2.06
C LEU A 447 -13.85 5.23 -0.98
N GLY A 448 -12.86 6.05 -1.34
CA GLY A 448 -11.81 6.51 -0.45
C GLY A 448 -10.88 5.37 0.01
N PHE A 449 -10.75 4.30 -0.80
CA PHE A 449 -9.89 3.17 -0.50
C PHE A 449 -8.44 3.48 -0.89
N SER A 450 -7.49 3.03 -0.07
CA SER A 450 -6.10 2.96 -0.50
C SER A 450 -5.91 1.82 -1.50
N ALA A 451 -4.86 1.90 -2.33
CA ALA A 451 -4.50 0.83 -3.27
C ALA A 451 -4.36 -0.54 -2.57
N ARG A 452 -3.76 -0.58 -1.37
CA ARG A 452 -3.64 -1.81 -0.56
C ARG A 452 -5.01 -2.34 -0.09
N GLN A 453 -5.92 -1.47 0.32
CA GLN A 453 -7.27 -1.85 0.74
C GLN A 453 -8.07 -2.39 -0.43
N THR A 454 -8.00 -1.76 -1.59
CA THR A 454 -8.63 -2.20 -2.84
C THR A 454 -8.15 -3.59 -3.22
N MET A 455 -6.82 -3.82 -3.29
CA MET A 455 -6.28 -5.12 -3.68
C MET A 455 -6.61 -6.23 -2.69
N ARG A 456 -6.66 -5.94 -1.38
CA ARG A 456 -7.07 -6.91 -0.36
C ARG A 456 -8.53 -7.33 -0.53
N ALA A 457 -9.42 -6.38 -0.78
CA ALA A 457 -10.83 -6.69 -1.01
C ALA A 457 -11.04 -7.45 -2.34
N ALA A 458 -10.35 -7.05 -3.40
CA ALA A 458 -10.39 -7.72 -4.70
C ALA A 458 -9.87 -9.16 -4.62
N GLN A 459 -8.76 -9.41 -3.92
CA GLN A 459 -8.23 -10.75 -3.69
C GLN A 459 -9.26 -11.67 -3.01
N GLN A 460 -9.97 -11.14 -2.01
CA GLN A 460 -11.00 -11.91 -1.32
C GLN A 460 -12.19 -12.22 -2.22
N LEU A 461 -12.61 -11.28 -3.06
CA LEU A 461 -13.68 -11.49 -4.04
C LEU A 461 -13.30 -12.52 -5.11
N TYR A 462 -12.03 -12.56 -5.53
CA TYR A 462 -11.51 -13.53 -6.49
C TYR A 462 -11.38 -14.93 -5.90
N GLU A 463 -10.78 -15.07 -4.70
CA GLU A 463 -10.48 -16.38 -4.10
C GLU A 463 -11.71 -17.20 -3.69
N GLY A 464 -12.86 -16.54 -3.58
CA GLY A 464 -14.15 -17.16 -3.32
C GLY A 464 -14.77 -16.81 -1.97
N ILE A 465 -16.03 -16.51 -2.05
CA ILE A 465 -16.92 -16.14 -0.92
C ILE A 465 -18.06 -17.16 -0.85
N ASP A 466 -18.43 -17.50 0.37
CA ASP A 466 -19.62 -18.29 0.63
C ASP A 466 -20.85 -17.39 0.45
N ILE A 467 -21.64 -17.66 -0.59
CA ILE A 467 -22.84 -16.88 -0.93
C ILE A 467 -24.14 -17.57 -0.49
N GLY A 468 -24.04 -18.61 0.36
CA GLY A 468 -25.15 -19.40 0.84
C GLY A 468 -25.45 -20.60 -0.08
N HIS A 469 -26.43 -21.43 0.32
CA HIS A 469 -26.82 -22.65 -0.40
C HIS A 469 -25.62 -23.59 -0.67
N ASP A 470 -24.63 -23.62 0.22
CA ASP A 470 -23.35 -24.36 0.08
C ASP A 470 -22.50 -23.96 -1.15
N GLU A 471 -22.79 -22.80 -1.75
CA GLU A 471 -22.02 -22.28 -2.89
C GLU A 471 -20.89 -21.36 -2.41
N GLN A 472 -19.66 -21.75 -2.62
CA GLN A 472 -18.47 -20.91 -2.46
C GLN A 472 -17.86 -20.65 -3.83
N VAL A 473 -17.83 -19.39 -4.27
CA VAL A 473 -17.45 -19.03 -5.65
C VAL A 473 -16.65 -17.72 -5.67
N GLY A 474 -15.72 -17.60 -6.60
CA GLY A 474 -15.09 -16.32 -6.93
C GLY A 474 -16.12 -15.40 -7.60
N LEU A 475 -16.25 -14.17 -7.08
CA LEU A 475 -17.21 -13.20 -7.58
C LEU A 475 -16.67 -12.32 -8.71
N ILE A 476 -15.35 -12.24 -8.84
CA ILE A 476 -14.68 -11.46 -9.89
C ILE A 476 -13.62 -12.31 -10.58
N THR A 477 -13.24 -11.92 -11.80
CA THR A 477 -12.07 -12.44 -12.51
C THR A 477 -10.78 -12.01 -11.81
N TYR A 478 -9.64 -12.54 -12.26
CA TYR A 478 -8.33 -12.25 -11.68
C TYR A 478 -8.03 -10.74 -11.67
N MET A 479 -7.73 -10.22 -10.49
CA MET A 479 -7.65 -8.78 -10.25
C MET A 479 -6.29 -8.14 -10.58
N ARG A 480 -5.26 -8.92 -10.92
CA ARG A 480 -3.97 -8.40 -11.37
C ARG A 480 -3.88 -8.54 -12.89
N THR A 481 -4.41 -7.56 -13.60
CA THR A 481 -4.46 -7.54 -15.07
C THR A 481 -4.36 -6.10 -15.58
N ASP A 482 -3.73 -5.94 -16.70
CA ASP A 482 -3.70 -4.72 -17.52
C ASP A 482 -4.55 -4.86 -18.80
N SER A 483 -5.15 -6.02 -19.01
CA SER A 483 -6.06 -6.31 -20.12
C SER A 483 -7.45 -5.71 -19.91
N VAL A 484 -8.06 -5.27 -20.98
CA VAL A 484 -9.48 -4.83 -21.06
C VAL A 484 -10.34 -5.80 -21.88
N THR A 485 -9.77 -6.95 -22.26
CA THR A 485 -10.46 -7.99 -23.03
C THR A 485 -11.54 -8.67 -22.19
N VAL A 486 -12.67 -8.99 -22.81
CA VAL A 486 -13.80 -9.67 -22.15
C VAL A 486 -14.11 -10.96 -22.91
N ALA A 487 -14.26 -12.06 -22.21
CA ALA A 487 -14.67 -13.34 -22.80
C ALA A 487 -16.01 -13.23 -23.50
N LYS A 488 -16.18 -13.90 -24.66
CA LYS A 488 -17.40 -13.83 -25.46
C LYS A 488 -18.63 -14.26 -24.68
N GLN A 489 -18.54 -15.32 -23.90
CA GLN A 489 -19.63 -15.79 -23.04
C GLN A 489 -20.10 -14.71 -22.04
N ALA A 490 -19.15 -14.00 -21.41
CA ALA A 490 -19.47 -12.91 -20.48
C ALA A 490 -20.10 -11.70 -21.19
N GLN A 491 -19.70 -11.41 -22.44
CA GLN A 491 -20.34 -10.39 -23.27
C GLN A 491 -21.79 -10.78 -23.60
N GLU A 492 -22.03 -12.03 -23.98
CA GLU A 492 -23.37 -12.55 -24.32
C GLU A 492 -24.30 -12.51 -23.09
N GLU A 493 -23.81 -12.96 -21.94
CA GLU A 493 -24.55 -12.88 -20.66
C GLU A 493 -24.90 -11.43 -20.29
N ALA A 494 -23.93 -10.52 -20.40
CA ALA A 494 -24.17 -9.10 -20.13
C ALA A 494 -25.19 -8.48 -21.08
N ARG A 495 -25.14 -8.80 -22.36
CA ARG A 495 -26.09 -8.32 -23.38
C ARG A 495 -27.51 -8.79 -23.08
N ALA A 496 -27.69 -10.07 -22.74
CA ALA A 496 -28.98 -10.62 -22.33
C ALA A 496 -29.53 -9.90 -21.07
N PHE A 497 -28.68 -9.74 -20.04
CA PHE A 497 -29.04 -9.01 -18.83
C PHE A 497 -29.45 -7.55 -19.09
N ILE A 498 -28.69 -6.83 -19.94
CA ILE A 498 -28.96 -5.43 -20.28
C ILE A 498 -30.29 -5.33 -21.03
N ALA A 499 -30.57 -6.23 -21.98
CA ALA A 499 -31.82 -6.26 -22.74
C ALA A 499 -33.02 -6.47 -21.81
N GLU A 500 -32.92 -7.41 -20.88
CA GLU A 500 -33.97 -7.73 -19.91
C GLU A 500 -34.23 -6.60 -18.91
N ARG A 501 -33.14 -6.04 -18.34
CA ARG A 501 -33.24 -5.09 -17.22
C ARG A 501 -33.48 -3.65 -17.62
N TYR A 502 -32.87 -3.20 -18.75
CA TYR A 502 -32.87 -1.80 -19.20
C TYR A 502 -33.62 -1.62 -20.52
N GLY A 503 -33.78 -2.67 -21.30
CA GLY A 503 -34.42 -2.66 -22.61
C GLY A 503 -33.44 -2.78 -23.77
N ALA A 504 -33.95 -3.21 -24.91
CA ALA A 504 -33.14 -3.52 -26.12
C ALA A 504 -32.35 -2.32 -26.65
N GLN A 505 -32.86 -1.09 -26.45
CA GLN A 505 -32.20 0.17 -26.88
C GLN A 505 -30.90 0.47 -26.14
N TYR A 506 -30.65 -0.18 -24.98
CA TYR A 506 -29.41 -0.05 -24.23
C TYR A 506 -28.32 -1.04 -24.67
N VAL A 507 -28.66 -1.97 -25.58
CA VAL A 507 -27.73 -2.99 -26.08
C VAL A 507 -27.11 -2.50 -27.39
N PRO A 508 -25.80 -2.28 -27.49
CA PRO A 508 -25.18 -1.86 -28.75
C PRO A 508 -25.31 -2.95 -29.82
N ALA A 509 -25.40 -2.55 -31.09
CA ALA A 509 -25.60 -3.46 -32.24
C ALA A 509 -24.49 -4.54 -32.32
N THR A 510 -23.27 -4.15 -32.02
CA THR A 510 -22.10 -5.05 -31.95
C THR A 510 -21.49 -5.00 -30.53
N PRO A 511 -20.98 -6.14 -30.03
CA PRO A 511 -20.28 -6.15 -28.75
C PRO A 511 -19.15 -5.13 -28.71
N PRO A 512 -19.01 -4.32 -27.65
CA PRO A 512 -17.94 -3.34 -27.54
C PRO A 512 -16.56 -4.01 -27.49
N VAL A 513 -15.62 -3.46 -28.28
CA VAL A 513 -14.21 -3.87 -28.25
C VAL A 513 -13.36 -2.72 -27.77
N TYR A 514 -12.57 -2.97 -26.75
CA TYR A 514 -11.66 -2.00 -26.14
C TYR A 514 -10.22 -2.35 -26.49
N LYS A 515 -9.42 -1.35 -26.85
CA LYS A 515 -8.00 -1.53 -27.11
C LYS A 515 -7.21 -1.38 -25.81
N THR A 516 -6.33 -2.31 -25.52
CA THR A 516 -5.39 -2.23 -24.42
C THR A 516 -4.34 -1.16 -24.73
N ARG A 517 -4.10 -0.26 -23.81
CA ARG A 517 -3.12 0.85 -23.96
C ARG A 517 -1.69 0.43 -23.65
N ALA A 518 -1.51 -0.58 -22.80
CA ALA A 518 -0.19 -1.06 -22.42
C ALA A 518 0.47 -1.83 -23.57
N LYS A 519 1.64 -1.37 -24.04
CA LYS A 519 2.52 -2.17 -24.87
C LYS A 519 2.98 -3.36 -24.01
N GLY A 520 2.83 -4.60 -24.52
CA GLY A 520 3.19 -5.81 -23.78
C GLY A 520 2.15 -6.27 -22.77
N ALA A 521 0.89 -5.83 -22.89
CA ALA A 521 -0.21 -6.45 -22.16
C ALA A 521 -0.32 -7.92 -22.55
N GLN A 522 -0.24 -8.82 -21.57
CA GLN A 522 -0.41 -10.26 -21.81
C GLN A 522 -1.81 -10.50 -22.36
N GLU A 523 -1.90 -10.77 -23.65
CA GLU A 523 -3.18 -10.99 -24.37
C GLU A 523 -4.02 -12.14 -23.76
N ALA A 524 -3.37 -13.02 -22.99
CA ALA A 524 -4.01 -14.13 -22.29
C ALA A 524 -4.87 -13.71 -21.08
N HIS A 525 -4.76 -12.46 -20.61
CA HIS A 525 -5.49 -12.02 -19.43
C HIS A 525 -6.82 -11.36 -19.81
N GLU A 526 -7.81 -11.52 -18.95
CA GLU A 526 -9.13 -10.92 -19.03
C GLU A 526 -9.22 -9.67 -18.13
N ALA A 527 -10.13 -8.73 -18.45
CA ALA A 527 -10.44 -7.58 -17.62
C ALA A 527 -11.07 -8.01 -16.28
N ILE A 528 -11.03 -7.12 -15.28
CA ILE A 528 -11.70 -7.33 -14.00
C ILE A 528 -13.20 -7.12 -14.16
N ARG A 529 -13.96 -8.20 -14.03
CA ARG A 529 -15.41 -8.24 -14.18
C ARG A 529 -16.06 -9.20 -13.18
N PRO A 530 -17.37 -9.13 -12.94
CA PRO A 530 -18.08 -10.19 -12.21
C PRO A 530 -18.01 -11.50 -12.97
N THR A 531 -17.91 -12.63 -12.24
CA THR A 531 -17.91 -13.98 -12.84
C THR A 531 -19.28 -14.39 -13.39
N ALA A 532 -20.34 -13.75 -12.93
CA ALA A 532 -21.70 -13.86 -13.47
C ALA A 532 -22.43 -12.54 -13.27
N VAL A 533 -22.93 -11.93 -14.35
CA VAL A 533 -23.61 -10.63 -14.29
C VAL A 533 -24.94 -10.71 -13.52
N MET A 534 -25.59 -11.88 -13.54
CA MET A 534 -26.81 -12.14 -12.80
C MET A 534 -26.66 -12.12 -11.28
N ARG A 535 -25.43 -12.22 -10.76
CA ARG A 535 -25.11 -12.00 -9.33
C ARG A 535 -25.01 -10.51 -9.06
N THR A 536 -26.17 -9.83 -9.04
CA THR A 536 -26.18 -8.38 -8.78
C THR A 536 -25.63 -8.02 -7.39
N PRO A 537 -25.12 -6.80 -7.19
CA PRO A 537 -24.61 -6.38 -5.88
C PRO A 537 -25.60 -6.56 -4.74
N GLU A 538 -26.89 -6.37 -5.00
CA GLU A 538 -27.98 -6.54 -4.03
C GLU A 538 -28.16 -8.02 -3.64
N SER A 539 -28.10 -8.93 -4.60
CA SER A 539 -28.32 -10.36 -4.38
C SER A 539 -27.28 -11.00 -3.46
N VAL A 540 -26.02 -10.53 -3.55
CA VAL A 540 -24.90 -11.04 -2.75
C VAL A 540 -24.58 -10.19 -1.51
N ALA A 541 -25.22 -9.03 -1.33
CA ALA A 541 -24.90 -8.02 -0.31
C ALA A 541 -24.79 -8.57 1.11
N ARG A 542 -25.68 -9.50 1.50
CA ARG A 542 -25.70 -10.10 2.84
C ARG A 542 -24.53 -10.99 3.17
N HIS A 543 -23.81 -11.48 2.14
CA HIS A 543 -22.68 -12.38 2.27
C HIS A 543 -21.33 -11.65 2.26
N LEU A 544 -21.34 -10.36 1.94
CA LEU A 544 -20.15 -9.54 1.76
C LEU A 544 -19.91 -8.62 2.96
N SER A 545 -18.66 -8.47 3.34
CA SER A 545 -18.25 -7.36 4.20
C SER A 545 -18.54 -6.02 3.50
N ARG A 546 -18.56 -4.92 4.26
CA ARG A 546 -18.78 -3.59 3.69
C ARG A 546 -17.79 -3.25 2.59
N GLU A 547 -16.49 -3.53 2.81
CA GLU A 547 -15.41 -3.25 1.83
C GLU A 547 -15.61 -4.09 0.54
N GLN A 548 -15.90 -5.37 0.69
CA GLN A 548 -16.16 -6.27 -0.43
C GLN A 548 -17.39 -5.83 -1.22
N ARG A 549 -18.48 -5.49 -0.53
CA ARG A 549 -19.74 -5.09 -1.16
C ARG A 549 -19.60 -3.84 -2.03
N VAL A 550 -18.99 -2.77 -1.48
CA VAL A 550 -18.86 -1.52 -2.25
C VAL A 550 -17.88 -1.65 -3.40
N LEU A 551 -16.82 -2.48 -3.27
CA LEU A 551 -15.91 -2.75 -4.36
C LEU A 551 -16.55 -3.63 -5.44
N TYR A 552 -17.31 -4.65 -5.05
CA TYR A 552 -18.06 -5.51 -5.98
C TYR A 552 -19.09 -4.69 -6.76
N ASP A 553 -19.86 -3.82 -6.10
CA ASP A 553 -20.81 -2.90 -6.73
C ASP A 553 -20.11 -2.01 -7.78
N LEU A 554 -18.94 -1.47 -7.44
CA LEU A 554 -18.15 -0.66 -8.36
C LEU A 554 -17.69 -1.44 -9.60
N ILE A 555 -17.18 -2.67 -9.40
CA ILE A 555 -16.71 -3.54 -10.50
C ILE A 555 -17.89 -3.96 -11.37
N TRP A 556 -18.98 -4.37 -10.77
CA TRP A 556 -20.19 -4.82 -11.48
C TRP A 556 -20.79 -3.71 -12.33
N LYS A 557 -20.99 -2.51 -11.75
CA LYS A 557 -21.51 -1.35 -12.47
C LYS A 557 -20.64 -0.94 -13.64
N ARG A 558 -19.32 -0.92 -13.42
CA ARG A 558 -18.37 -0.58 -14.49
C ARG A 558 -18.43 -1.60 -15.64
N PHE A 559 -18.48 -2.88 -15.32
CA PHE A 559 -18.58 -3.93 -16.31
C PHE A 559 -19.89 -3.84 -17.12
N VAL A 560 -21.03 -3.77 -16.46
CA VAL A 560 -22.32 -3.64 -17.16
C VAL A 560 -22.35 -2.39 -18.04
N ALA A 561 -21.95 -1.24 -17.50
CA ALA A 561 -21.87 0.01 -18.26
C ALA A 561 -20.96 -0.11 -19.50
N SER A 562 -19.84 -0.84 -19.39
CA SER A 562 -18.93 -1.06 -20.52
C SER A 562 -19.55 -1.87 -21.66
N GLN A 563 -20.61 -2.62 -21.41
CA GLN A 563 -21.33 -3.44 -22.39
C GLN A 563 -22.62 -2.75 -22.89
N MET A 564 -22.90 -1.51 -22.46
CA MET A 564 -24.08 -0.76 -22.83
C MET A 564 -23.84 0.20 -23.99
N GLU A 565 -24.95 0.68 -24.60
CA GLU A 565 -24.93 1.70 -25.64
C GLU A 565 -24.40 3.04 -25.09
N ALA A 566 -23.79 3.82 -25.96
CA ALA A 566 -23.26 5.15 -25.68
C ALA A 566 -24.37 6.11 -25.22
N ALA A 567 -24.02 7.08 -24.37
CA ALA A 567 -24.89 8.18 -24.07
C ALA A 567 -24.90 9.20 -25.22
N LEU A 568 -26.07 9.69 -25.59
CA LEU A 568 -26.26 10.69 -26.62
C LEU A 568 -26.66 12.03 -25.98
N TYR A 569 -25.95 13.06 -26.38
CA TYR A 569 -26.23 14.45 -25.97
C TYR A 569 -26.61 15.26 -27.19
N ASP A 570 -27.68 16.00 -27.09
CA ASP A 570 -27.89 17.15 -27.97
C ASP A 570 -26.99 18.27 -27.45
N THR A 571 -26.32 18.95 -28.33
CA THR A 571 -25.46 20.10 -28.05
C THR A 571 -25.93 21.29 -28.86
N ILE A 572 -25.90 22.46 -28.25
CA ILE A 572 -26.18 23.74 -28.94
C ILE A 572 -25.05 24.72 -28.58
N SER A 573 -24.58 25.43 -29.58
CA SER A 573 -23.63 26.53 -29.37
C SER A 573 -24.13 27.75 -30.14
N ALA A 574 -24.17 28.90 -29.45
CA ALA A 574 -24.55 30.17 -30.03
C ALA A 574 -23.35 31.13 -30.01
N ASP A 575 -22.98 31.66 -31.17
CA ASP A 575 -22.05 32.77 -31.30
C ASP A 575 -22.84 34.09 -31.30
N ILE A 576 -22.44 35.01 -30.45
CA ILE A 576 -23.16 36.28 -30.20
C ILE A 576 -22.17 37.43 -30.34
N ALA A 577 -22.37 38.26 -31.37
CA ALA A 577 -21.60 39.48 -31.56
C ALA A 577 -22.07 40.55 -30.58
N ALA A 578 -21.17 41.18 -29.86
CA ALA A 578 -21.44 42.42 -29.14
C ALA A 578 -20.95 43.60 -29.98
N LEU A 579 -21.86 44.47 -30.36
CA LEU A 579 -21.63 45.65 -31.22
C LEU A 579 -21.66 46.89 -30.36
N PRO A 580 -20.51 47.50 -30.04
CA PRO A 580 -20.45 48.73 -29.27
C PRO A 580 -21.26 49.87 -29.90
N ARG A 581 -21.93 50.71 -29.09
CA ARG A 581 -22.72 51.85 -29.58
C ARG A 581 -21.90 52.87 -30.39
N ARG A 582 -20.60 52.94 -30.15
CA ARG A 582 -19.67 53.74 -30.97
C ARG A 582 -19.63 53.34 -32.44
N LEU A 583 -19.91 52.04 -32.71
CA LEU A 583 -19.93 51.49 -34.06
C LEU A 583 -21.36 51.48 -34.66
N VAL A 584 -22.33 51.10 -33.80
CA VAL A 584 -23.77 51.06 -34.19
C VAL A 584 -24.59 51.76 -33.12
N ALA A 585 -25.00 52.99 -33.38
CA ALA A 585 -25.70 53.85 -32.41
C ALA A 585 -27.09 53.27 -32.02
N THR A 586 -27.82 52.73 -32.99
CA THR A 586 -29.16 52.15 -32.83
C THR A 586 -29.27 50.90 -33.73
N LEU A 587 -29.85 49.84 -33.20
CA LEU A 587 -30.06 48.61 -33.96
C LEU A 587 -31.45 48.08 -33.59
N ASP A 588 -32.36 48.05 -34.57
CA ASP A 588 -33.63 47.34 -34.42
C ASP A 588 -33.54 45.89 -34.92
N GLN A 589 -34.56 45.09 -34.65
CA GLN A 589 -34.57 43.66 -34.98
C GLN A 589 -34.52 43.43 -36.53
N ALA A 590 -35.07 44.24 -37.35
CA ALA A 590 -35.05 44.13 -38.82
C ALA A 590 -33.64 44.38 -39.36
N ALA A 591 -33.01 45.47 -38.91
CA ALA A 591 -31.62 45.78 -39.26
C ALA A 591 -30.62 44.76 -38.72
N ALA A 592 -30.85 44.25 -37.52
CA ALA A 592 -30.06 43.21 -36.91
C ALA A 592 -30.06 41.91 -37.74
N THR A 593 -31.22 41.50 -38.21
CA THR A 593 -31.35 40.28 -39.06
C THR A 593 -30.63 40.44 -40.40
N ALA A 594 -30.70 41.66 -41.03
CA ALA A 594 -29.98 41.96 -42.27
C ALA A 594 -28.46 42.04 -42.04
N LEU A 595 -28.02 42.56 -40.89
CA LEU A 595 -26.61 42.75 -40.57
C LEU A 595 -25.87 41.41 -40.47
N VAL A 596 -26.53 40.35 -39.98
CA VAL A 596 -25.88 39.02 -39.84
C VAL A 596 -25.27 38.53 -41.14
N ALA A 597 -25.92 38.79 -42.28
CA ALA A 597 -25.44 38.32 -43.58
C ALA A 597 -24.18 39.07 -44.07
N THR A 598 -23.90 40.26 -43.53
CA THR A 598 -22.78 41.13 -43.93
C THR A 598 -21.71 41.31 -42.86
N LEU A 599 -21.98 40.82 -41.65
CA LEU A 599 -21.03 40.92 -40.53
C LEU A 599 -19.93 39.87 -40.66
N ASP A 600 -18.74 40.33 -41.06
CA ASP A 600 -17.60 39.42 -41.27
C ASP A 600 -16.96 39.00 -39.94
N THR A 601 -16.26 39.88 -39.28
CA THR A 601 -15.57 39.56 -38.03
C THR A 601 -15.90 40.62 -36.98
N PRO A 602 -16.75 40.31 -35.97
CA PRO A 602 -17.06 41.30 -34.91
C PRO A 602 -15.86 41.52 -33.99
N ASP A 603 -15.72 42.74 -33.46
CA ASP A 603 -14.67 43.07 -32.46
C ASP A 603 -14.79 42.19 -31.21
N TYR A 604 -16.01 41.91 -30.79
CA TYR A 604 -16.32 41.11 -29.61
C TYR A 604 -17.28 39.96 -29.93
N LEU A 605 -16.80 38.76 -29.85
CA LEU A 605 -17.62 37.58 -30.07
C LEU A 605 -17.74 36.79 -28.75
N PHE A 606 -18.94 36.69 -28.24
CA PHE A 606 -19.30 35.85 -27.12
C PHE A 606 -19.77 34.50 -27.61
N ARG A 607 -19.58 33.49 -26.78
CA ARG A 607 -20.10 32.13 -27.03
C ARG A 607 -20.83 31.60 -25.80
N ALA A 608 -22.00 31.04 -26.05
CA ALA A 608 -22.71 30.20 -25.10
C ALA A 608 -22.79 28.78 -25.63
N SER A 609 -22.63 27.80 -24.78
CA SER A 609 -22.77 26.39 -25.11
C SER A 609 -23.71 25.72 -24.12
N GLY A 610 -24.55 24.82 -24.60
CA GLY A 610 -25.44 24.03 -23.79
C GLY A 610 -25.48 22.58 -24.26
N SER A 611 -25.73 21.67 -23.33
CA SER A 611 -25.91 20.25 -23.62
C SER A 611 -27.02 19.64 -22.78
N ARG A 612 -27.80 18.75 -23.37
CA ARG A 612 -28.77 17.94 -22.64
C ARG A 612 -28.65 16.47 -23.02
N VAL A 613 -28.89 15.60 -22.06
CA VAL A 613 -28.92 14.16 -22.32
C VAL A 613 -30.20 13.82 -23.10
N ARG A 614 -30.05 13.36 -24.34
CA ARG A 614 -31.14 12.83 -25.15
C ARG A 614 -31.37 11.35 -24.84
N PHE A 615 -30.31 10.57 -24.72
CA PHE A 615 -30.35 9.18 -24.36
C PHE A 615 -29.25 8.90 -23.31
N PRO A 616 -29.60 8.43 -22.12
CA PRO A 616 -28.60 8.27 -21.05
C PRO A 616 -27.62 7.10 -21.28
N GLY A 617 -28.02 6.07 -22.05
CA GLY A 617 -27.18 4.91 -22.32
C GLY A 617 -26.54 4.35 -21.03
N PHE A 618 -25.23 4.11 -21.06
CA PHE A 618 -24.48 3.58 -19.92
C PHE A 618 -24.51 4.45 -18.64
N LEU A 619 -24.80 5.74 -18.76
CA LEU A 619 -24.90 6.65 -17.61
C LEU A 619 -26.04 6.27 -16.65
N SER A 620 -27.02 5.49 -17.11
CA SER A 620 -28.06 4.95 -16.25
C SER A 620 -27.52 4.00 -15.17
N VAL A 621 -26.28 3.47 -15.34
CA VAL A 621 -25.67 2.50 -14.44
C VAL A 621 -24.42 3.07 -13.77
N TYR A 622 -23.57 3.76 -14.53
CA TYR A 622 -22.25 4.16 -14.07
C TYR A 622 -21.74 5.44 -14.74
N GLU A 623 -21.16 6.29 -13.92
CA GLU A 623 -20.37 7.43 -14.36
C GLU A 623 -19.00 7.41 -13.67
N GLU A 624 -17.92 7.71 -14.42
CA GLU A 624 -16.56 7.76 -13.87
C GLU A 624 -16.40 8.88 -12.85
N GLY A 625 -15.62 8.60 -11.79
CA GLY A 625 -15.20 9.64 -10.84
C GLY A 625 -14.19 10.60 -11.47
N ARG A 626 -14.33 11.90 -11.18
CA ARG A 626 -13.34 12.92 -11.54
C ARG A 626 -12.44 13.20 -10.32
N ASP A 627 -11.19 13.57 -10.58
CA ASP A 627 -10.32 14.09 -9.52
C ASP A 627 -10.84 15.46 -9.09
N GLU A 628 -10.94 15.73 -7.78
CA GLU A 628 -11.51 16.96 -7.20
C GLU A 628 -10.81 18.26 -7.65
N ASN A 629 -9.69 18.15 -8.36
CA ASN A 629 -8.93 19.27 -8.93
C ASN A 629 -8.55 18.99 -10.38
N GLY A 630 -9.45 18.45 -11.18
CA GLY A 630 -9.37 18.52 -12.64
C GLY A 630 -9.52 19.98 -13.08
N GLY A 631 -8.64 20.84 -12.56
CA GLY A 631 -8.54 22.23 -12.97
C GLY A 631 -8.15 22.30 -14.44
N LYS A 632 -8.69 23.29 -15.07
CA LYS A 632 -8.46 23.75 -16.44
C LYS A 632 -7.03 23.46 -16.90
N LYS A 633 -6.88 22.74 -17.98
CA LYS A 633 -5.59 22.47 -18.63
C LYS A 633 -4.97 23.79 -19.07
N ASN A 634 -3.85 24.22 -18.45
CA ASN A 634 -2.98 25.20 -19.07
C ASN A 634 -2.44 24.61 -20.39
N GLY A 635 -2.57 25.41 -21.47
CA GLY A 635 -2.21 25.02 -22.82
C GLY A 635 -0.76 24.55 -22.92
N ASN A 636 -0.58 23.30 -23.03
CA ASN A 636 0.47 22.52 -23.67
C ASN A 636 0.40 21.08 -23.13
N SER A 637 -0.53 20.28 -23.63
CA SER A 637 -0.49 18.85 -23.45
C SER A 637 -0.98 18.13 -24.70
N VAL A 638 -0.15 17.22 -25.14
CA VAL A 638 -0.33 16.17 -26.12
C VAL A 638 -1.78 15.70 -26.22
N LYS A 639 -2.24 15.55 -27.44
CA LYS A 639 -3.53 15.02 -27.87
C LYS A 639 -4.08 13.96 -26.91
N ALA A 640 -5.01 14.33 -26.06
CA ALA A 640 -5.85 13.41 -25.33
C ALA A 640 -7.11 13.14 -26.14
N ASP A 641 -7.47 11.88 -26.12
CA ASP A 641 -8.67 11.26 -26.67
C ASP A 641 -9.90 12.19 -26.68
N ASP A 642 -10.63 12.18 -27.74
CA ASP A 642 -11.73 13.05 -28.21
C ASP A 642 -13.00 13.07 -27.31
N SER A 643 -12.89 12.74 -26.01
CA SER A 643 -14.02 12.58 -25.09
C SER A 643 -14.17 13.68 -24.00
N GLN A 644 -13.37 14.77 -24.06
CA GLN A 644 -13.48 15.86 -23.09
C GLN A 644 -14.09 17.10 -23.74
N ALA A 645 -15.22 17.55 -23.18
CA ALA A 645 -15.85 18.80 -23.55
C ALA A 645 -14.87 19.99 -23.41
N PRO A 646 -14.89 20.94 -24.32
CA PRO A 646 -14.19 22.22 -24.13
C PRO A 646 -14.70 22.92 -22.86
N ASP A 647 -13.84 23.76 -22.27
CA ASP A 647 -14.10 24.57 -21.06
C ASP A 647 -15.16 25.69 -21.30
N ASP A 648 -16.19 25.43 -22.06
CA ASP A 648 -17.30 26.33 -22.25
C ASP A 648 -18.19 26.27 -20.99
N VAL A 649 -18.60 27.45 -20.56
CA VAL A 649 -19.59 27.62 -19.48
C VAL A 649 -20.82 26.81 -19.88
N ASP A 650 -21.05 25.66 -19.22
CA ASP A 650 -22.28 24.90 -19.43
C ASP A 650 -23.43 25.65 -18.76
N SER A 651 -24.08 26.51 -19.53
CA SER A 651 -25.25 27.30 -19.10
C SER A 651 -26.53 26.44 -18.99
N GLY A 652 -26.39 25.14 -19.05
CA GLY A 652 -27.53 24.24 -19.19
C GLY A 652 -28.00 24.20 -20.65
N TRP A 653 -29.29 23.97 -20.87
CA TRP A 653 -29.86 24.07 -22.21
C TRP A 653 -30.18 25.54 -22.52
N LEU A 654 -29.68 26.05 -23.65
CA LEU A 654 -29.97 27.43 -24.07
C LEU A 654 -31.46 27.58 -24.44
N PRO A 655 -32.05 28.77 -24.25
CA PRO A 655 -33.39 29.05 -24.75
C PRO A 655 -33.43 28.92 -26.29
N ALA A 656 -34.63 28.87 -26.86
CA ALA A 656 -34.83 28.75 -28.30
C ALA A 656 -34.42 30.06 -29.00
N LEU A 657 -33.10 30.24 -29.24
CA LEU A 657 -32.52 31.39 -29.90
C LEU A 657 -32.75 31.33 -31.42
N ARG A 658 -32.82 32.50 -32.06
CA ARG A 658 -32.92 32.63 -33.52
C ARG A 658 -31.71 33.39 -34.08
N LEU A 659 -31.28 32.99 -35.26
CA LEU A 659 -30.26 33.72 -35.99
C LEU A 659 -30.73 35.14 -36.27
N GLY A 660 -29.90 36.14 -35.98
CA GLY A 660 -30.26 37.55 -36.12
C GLY A 660 -31.07 38.12 -34.94
N GLU A 661 -31.31 37.35 -33.87
CA GLU A 661 -32.03 37.78 -32.69
C GLU A 661 -31.19 38.74 -31.85
N LEU A 662 -31.81 39.86 -31.41
CA LEU A 662 -31.23 40.80 -30.47
C LEU A 662 -31.54 40.34 -29.04
N LEU A 663 -30.51 40.41 -28.21
CA LEU A 663 -30.59 40.01 -26.80
C LEU A 663 -30.39 41.24 -25.90
N ASP A 664 -31.00 41.20 -24.73
CA ASP A 664 -30.78 42.20 -23.69
C ASP A 664 -29.62 41.76 -22.80
N LEU A 665 -28.68 42.69 -22.56
CA LEU A 665 -27.66 42.53 -21.55
C LEU A 665 -28.27 42.76 -20.16
N LEU A 666 -28.14 41.79 -19.29
CA LEU A 666 -28.55 41.90 -17.87
C LEU A 666 -27.38 42.27 -16.96
N ALA A 667 -26.21 41.74 -17.23
CA ALA A 667 -24.98 42.01 -16.47
C ALA A 667 -23.75 41.66 -17.26
N LEU A 668 -22.69 42.42 -17.10
CA LEU A 668 -21.31 42.05 -17.45
C LEU A 668 -20.60 41.61 -16.20
N LEU A 669 -19.86 40.49 -16.27
CA LEU A 669 -19.16 39.87 -15.17
C LEU A 669 -17.69 39.71 -15.55
N PRO A 670 -16.85 40.72 -15.33
CA PRO A 670 -15.40 40.55 -15.42
C PRO A 670 -14.91 39.79 -14.19
N GLU A 671 -14.16 38.73 -14.42
CA GLU A 671 -13.63 37.89 -13.35
C GLU A 671 -12.11 37.78 -13.43
N GLN A 672 -11.46 38.09 -12.32
CA GLN A 672 -10.02 37.96 -12.17
C GLN A 672 -9.67 36.51 -11.84
N HIS A 673 -8.68 35.97 -12.50
CA HIS A 673 -8.18 34.61 -12.28
C HIS A 673 -6.67 34.62 -12.15
N PHE A 674 -6.15 33.61 -11.48
CA PHE A 674 -4.73 33.33 -11.45
C PHE A 674 -4.50 31.86 -11.87
N THR A 675 -3.49 31.63 -12.68
CA THR A 675 -3.10 30.27 -13.01
C THR A 675 -2.77 29.51 -11.72
N GLN A 676 -3.14 28.25 -11.68
CA GLN A 676 -2.95 27.41 -10.49
C GLN A 676 -1.77 26.44 -10.70
N PRO A 677 -0.97 26.15 -9.66
CA PRO A 677 0.07 25.16 -9.77
C PRO A 677 -0.53 23.76 -10.05
N PRO A 678 0.25 22.83 -10.63
CA PRO A 678 -0.22 21.48 -10.83
C PRO A 678 -0.61 20.86 -9.47
N PRO A 679 -1.72 20.10 -9.40
CA PRO A 679 -2.19 19.54 -8.13
C PRO A 679 -1.21 18.45 -7.63
N ARG A 680 -1.05 18.38 -6.32
CA ARG A 680 -0.32 17.27 -5.68
C ARG A 680 -0.98 15.94 -6.02
N TYR A 681 -0.17 14.92 -6.14
CA TYR A 681 -0.68 13.57 -6.38
C TYR A 681 -1.57 13.08 -5.23
N THR A 682 -2.66 12.40 -5.60
CA THR A 682 -3.38 11.45 -4.76
C THR A 682 -2.84 10.04 -5.01
N GLU A 683 -3.24 9.03 -4.23
CA GLU A 683 -2.89 7.63 -4.59
C GLU A 683 -3.40 7.28 -6.00
N ALA A 684 -4.60 7.73 -6.36
CA ALA A 684 -5.18 7.50 -7.68
C ALA A 684 -4.34 8.13 -8.81
N SER A 685 -4.03 9.42 -8.69
CA SER A 685 -3.29 10.12 -9.75
C SER A 685 -1.82 9.70 -9.81
N LEU A 686 -1.21 9.24 -8.70
CA LEU A 686 0.14 8.67 -8.75
C LEU A 686 0.16 7.28 -9.40
N VAL A 687 -0.85 6.42 -9.14
CA VAL A 687 -0.99 5.13 -9.85
C VAL A 687 -1.16 5.37 -11.35
N LYS A 688 -2.00 6.37 -11.74
CA LYS A 688 -2.17 6.77 -13.13
C LYS A 688 -0.85 7.24 -13.76
N ALA A 689 -0.11 8.11 -13.07
CA ALA A 689 1.18 8.61 -13.57
C ALA A 689 2.22 7.49 -13.73
N LEU A 690 2.26 6.53 -12.80
CA LEU A 690 3.13 5.36 -12.91
C LEU A 690 2.78 4.51 -14.13
N GLU A 691 1.48 4.23 -14.36
CA GLU A 691 1.00 3.47 -15.51
C GLU A 691 1.31 4.19 -16.83
N GLU A 692 1.02 5.48 -16.94
CA GLU A 692 1.26 6.30 -18.14
C GLU A 692 2.75 6.38 -18.51
N ASN A 693 3.63 6.33 -17.51
CA ASN A 693 5.09 6.29 -17.70
C ASN A 693 5.65 4.85 -17.84
N GLY A 694 4.82 3.82 -17.86
CA GLY A 694 5.26 2.43 -17.97
C GLY A 694 5.97 1.87 -16.73
N ILE A 695 5.84 2.53 -15.57
CA ILE A 695 6.54 2.21 -14.32
C ILE A 695 5.68 1.30 -13.45
N GLY A 696 6.22 0.15 -13.10
CA GLY A 696 5.49 -0.86 -12.32
C GLY A 696 4.55 -1.69 -13.19
N ARG A 697 3.84 -2.62 -12.54
CA ARG A 697 2.87 -3.54 -13.16
C ARG A 697 1.72 -3.80 -12.18
N PRO A 698 0.62 -4.44 -12.58
CA PRO A 698 -0.53 -4.72 -11.73
C PRO A 698 -0.20 -5.27 -10.33
N SER A 699 0.83 -6.09 -10.20
CA SER A 699 1.28 -6.66 -8.92
C SER A 699 2.03 -5.68 -8.02
N THR A 700 2.54 -4.55 -8.55
CA THR A 700 3.49 -3.67 -7.84
C THR A 700 2.91 -2.33 -7.39
N TYR A 701 1.82 -1.81 -7.98
CA TYR A 701 1.27 -0.50 -7.63
C TYR A 701 0.94 -0.37 -6.12
N ALA A 702 0.16 -1.30 -5.58
CA ALA A 702 -0.21 -1.25 -4.16
C ALA A 702 0.98 -1.42 -3.19
N PRO A 703 1.95 -2.33 -3.43
CA PRO A 703 3.21 -2.38 -2.69
C PRO A 703 4.02 -1.08 -2.75
N ILE A 704 4.12 -0.42 -3.91
CA ILE A 704 4.83 0.85 -4.07
C ILE A 704 4.22 1.92 -3.15
N MET A 705 2.89 2.14 -3.28
CA MET A 705 2.15 3.11 -2.45
C MET A 705 2.34 2.86 -0.95
N GLY A 706 2.28 1.60 -0.52
CA GLY A 706 2.51 1.24 0.87
C GLY A 706 3.95 1.50 1.31
N THR A 707 4.93 1.15 0.49
CA THR A 707 6.35 1.23 0.86
C THR A 707 6.84 2.66 0.99
N ILE A 708 6.49 3.57 0.08
CA ILE A 708 6.93 4.97 0.14
C ILE A 708 6.39 5.69 1.38
N GLN A 709 5.20 5.32 1.84
CA GLN A 709 4.59 5.84 3.07
C GLN A 709 5.16 5.17 4.33
N GLU A 710 5.28 3.83 4.34
CA GLU A 710 5.85 3.08 5.47
C GLU A 710 7.31 3.42 5.76
N ARG A 711 8.08 3.79 4.74
CA ARG A 711 9.45 4.28 4.86
C ARG A 711 9.53 5.75 5.30
N GLY A 712 8.42 6.45 5.27
CA GLY A 712 8.33 7.86 5.64
C GLY A 712 8.98 8.81 4.62
N TYR A 713 9.08 8.40 3.35
CA TYR A 713 9.52 9.30 2.26
C TYR A 713 8.40 10.21 1.81
N VAL A 714 7.17 9.72 1.88
CA VAL A 714 5.95 10.42 1.52
C VAL A 714 4.95 10.25 2.66
N GLU A 715 4.22 11.30 2.97
CA GLU A 715 3.09 11.25 3.90
C GLU A 715 1.80 11.71 3.22
N GLN A 716 0.68 11.18 3.66
CA GLN A 716 -0.62 11.57 3.15
C GLN A 716 -1.28 12.57 4.09
N ARG A 717 -1.60 13.78 3.56
CA ARG A 717 -2.39 14.80 4.24
C ARG A 717 -3.59 15.13 3.36
N GLU A 718 -4.79 15.13 3.90
CA GLU A 718 -6.03 15.45 3.16
C GLU A 718 -6.15 14.71 1.82
N LYS A 719 -5.85 13.41 1.82
CA LYS A 719 -5.78 12.54 0.63
C LYS A 719 -4.70 12.91 -0.41
N ARG A 720 -3.86 13.92 -0.17
CA ARG A 720 -2.73 14.34 -1.02
C ARG A 720 -1.42 13.79 -0.50
N LEU A 721 -0.54 13.42 -1.42
CA LEU A 721 0.79 12.90 -1.13
C LEU A 721 1.78 14.06 -1.07
N HIS A 722 2.46 14.19 0.06
CA HIS A 722 3.49 15.19 0.31
C HIS A 722 4.82 14.50 0.54
N PRO A 723 5.91 14.93 -0.10
CA PRO A 723 7.23 14.44 0.23
C PRO A 723 7.62 14.94 1.63
N THR A 724 8.35 14.11 2.37
CA THR A 724 8.94 14.50 3.64
C THR A 724 10.37 15.03 3.42
N GLU A 725 10.97 15.69 4.42
CA GLU A 725 12.38 16.07 4.37
C GLU A 725 13.30 14.87 4.06
N LEU A 726 13.00 13.73 4.67
CA LEU A 726 13.70 12.48 4.37
C LEU A 726 13.49 12.05 2.91
N GLY A 727 12.29 12.26 2.37
CA GLY A 727 11.98 11.97 0.97
C GLY A 727 12.79 12.83 0.01
N PHE A 728 12.90 14.13 0.26
CA PHE A 728 13.74 15.04 -0.53
C PHE A 728 15.20 14.62 -0.50
N VAL A 729 15.78 14.46 0.70
CA VAL A 729 17.19 14.10 0.87
C VAL A 729 17.54 12.77 0.20
N VAL A 730 16.70 11.74 0.39
CA VAL A 730 16.92 10.42 -0.23
C VAL A 730 16.80 10.51 -1.75
N ASN A 731 15.79 11.24 -2.27
CA ASN A 731 15.63 11.44 -3.71
C ASN A 731 16.85 12.12 -4.32
N ASP A 732 17.32 13.21 -3.72
CA ASP A 732 18.43 13.99 -4.26
C ASP A 732 19.72 13.19 -4.29
N GLN A 733 20.01 12.46 -3.22
CA GLN A 733 21.18 11.58 -3.17
C GLN A 733 21.09 10.46 -4.23
N LEU A 734 19.89 9.89 -4.45
CA LEU A 734 19.71 8.85 -5.46
C LEU A 734 19.80 9.38 -6.88
N VAL A 735 19.18 10.51 -7.19
CA VAL A 735 19.19 11.11 -8.54
C VAL A 735 20.58 11.64 -8.89
N GLN A 736 21.30 12.24 -7.93
CA GLN A 736 22.65 12.77 -8.15
C GLN A 736 23.67 11.68 -8.42
N HIS A 737 23.63 10.58 -7.66
CA HIS A 737 24.68 9.54 -7.72
C HIS A 737 24.31 8.33 -8.58
N PHE A 738 23.03 8.15 -8.91
CA PHE A 738 22.52 7.06 -9.75
C PHE A 738 21.51 7.59 -10.78
N PRO A 739 21.91 8.57 -11.63
CA PRO A 739 20.97 9.27 -12.52
C PRO A 739 20.22 8.31 -13.45
N ASP A 740 20.89 7.27 -13.97
CA ASP A 740 20.27 6.31 -14.89
C ASP A 740 19.33 5.35 -14.17
N VAL A 741 19.75 4.78 -13.03
CA VAL A 741 19.00 3.72 -12.32
C VAL A 741 17.65 4.20 -11.80
N PHE A 742 17.56 5.48 -11.40
CA PHE A 742 16.34 6.10 -10.88
C PHE A 742 15.71 7.08 -11.87
N ASP A 743 16.07 6.96 -13.16
CA ASP A 743 15.40 7.65 -14.24
C ASP A 743 14.05 7.00 -14.58
N VAL A 744 13.05 7.84 -14.88
CA VAL A 744 11.69 7.41 -15.24
C VAL A 744 11.70 6.54 -16.50
N GLY A 745 12.35 7.04 -17.57
CA GLY A 745 12.41 6.35 -18.85
C GLY A 745 13.25 5.06 -18.81
N PHE A 746 14.34 5.06 -18.04
CA PHE A 746 15.14 3.85 -17.84
C PHE A 746 14.32 2.76 -17.10
N THR A 747 13.58 3.16 -16.05
CA THR A 747 12.75 2.22 -15.31
C THR A 747 11.65 1.61 -16.19
N ALA A 748 11.05 2.41 -17.08
CA ALA A 748 10.07 1.92 -18.06
C ALA A 748 10.68 0.90 -19.03
N ARG A 749 11.83 1.23 -19.65
CA ARG A 749 12.56 0.30 -20.55
C ARG A 749 12.94 -1.02 -19.86
N MET A 750 13.30 -0.96 -18.58
CA MET A 750 13.61 -2.16 -17.80
C MET A 750 12.37 -3.02 -17.54
N GLU A 751 11.20 -2.39 -17.31
CA GLU A 751 9.93 -3.12 -17.20
C GLU A 751 9.53 -3.77 -18.55
N GLU A 752 9.76 -3.07 -19.67
CA GLU A 752 9.58 -3.64 -21.02
C GLU A 752 10.52 -4.83 -21.27
N ALA A 753 11.80 -4.69 -20.92
CA ALA A 753 12.76 -5.80 -21.07
C ALA A 753 12.38 -7.04 -20.23
N LEU A 754 11.75 -6.84 -19.06
CA LEU A 754 11.23 -7.94 -18.24
C LEU A 754 9.97 -8.57 -18.84
N ASP A 755 9.16 -7.81 -19.59
CA ASP A 755 8.04 -8.36 -20.35
C ASP A 755 8.52 -9.13 -21.57
N GLU A 756 9.53 -8.64 -22.31
CA GLU A 756 10.17 -9.37 -23.43
C GLU A 756 10.75 -10.73 -23.00
N ILE A 757 11.27 -10.85 -21.75
CA ILE A 757 11.69 -12.17 -21.22
C ILE A 757 10.48 -13.12 -21.12
N ALA A 758 9.33 -12.60 -20.68
CA ALA A 758 8.14 -13.41 -20.47
C ALA A 758 7.43 -13.82 -21.79
N ASP A 759 7.41 -12.92 -22.77
CA ASP A 759 6.58 -13.04 -23.98
C ASP A 759 7.40 -13.48 -25.21
N ASP A 760 8.65 -12.99 -25.35
CA ASP A 760 9.51 -13.22 -26.51
C ASP A 760 10.69 -14.17 -26.23
N GLY A 761 10.84 -14.66 -24.98
CA GLY A 761 11.94 -15.57 -24.60
C GLY A 761 13.32 -14.92 -24.61
N ARG A 762 13.42 -13.59 -24.43
CA ARG A 762 14.70 -12.88 -24.32
C ARG A 762 15.53 -13.44 -23.16
N ASP A 763 16.84 -13.58 -23.37
CA ASP A 763 17.73 -14.10 -22.33
C ASP A 763 17.78 -13.15 -21.12
N TRP A 764 17.37 -13.64 -19.96
CA TRP A 764 17.31 -12.87 -18.72
C TRP A 764 18.70 -12.53 -18.16
N VAL A 765 19.73 -13.34 -18.43
CA VAL A 765 21.12 -13.10 -18.01
C VAL A 765 21.68 -11.90 -18.77
N ASP A 766 21.41 -11.80 -20.08
CA ASP A 766 21.86 -10.68 -20.89
C ASP A 766 21.19 -9.37 -20.43
N VAL A 767 19.91 -9.37 -20.09
CA VAL A 767 19.22 -8.21 -19.52
C VAL A 767 19.90 -7.76 -18.21
N LEU A 768 20.21 -8.72 -17.31
CA LEU A 768 20.92 -8.42 -16.07
C LEU A 768 22.35 -7.90 -16.29
N ARG A 769 23.07 -8.46 -17.25
CA ARG A 769 24.44 -8.04 -17.60
C ARG A 769 24.47 -6.61 -18.13
N GLN A 770 23.54 -6.28 -19.05
CA GLN A 770 23.39 -4.92 -19.58
C GLN A 770 23.09 -3.89 -18.49
N PHE A 771 22.32 -4.27 -17.48
CA PHE A 771 22.03 -3.42 -16.33
C PHE A 771 23.23 -3.31 -15.38
N TYR A 772 23.86 -4.44 -15.02
CA TYR A 772 24.79 -4.49 -13.90
C TYR A 772 26.10 -3.76 -14.15
N GLY A 773 26.64 -3.80 -15.37
CA GLY A 773 27.91 -3.14 -15.71
C GLY A 773 27.90 -1.63 -15.41
N PRO A 774 27.02 -0.85 -16.01
CA PRO A 774 26.87 0.58 -15.71
C PRO A 774 26.51 0.86 -14.24
N PHE A 775 25.63 0.05 -13.65
CA PHE A 775 25.23 0.17 -12.24
C PHE A 775 26.41 0.02 -11.28
N GLU A 776 27.30 -0.95 -11.52
CA GLU A 776 28.47 -1.18 -10.66
C GLU A 776 29.46 -0.01 -10.74
N GLN A 777 29.62 0.60 -11.91
CA GLN A 777 30.46 1.81 -12.08
C GLN A 777 29.88 2.99 -11.28
N GLN A 778 28.57 3.25 -11.41
CA GLN A 778 27.90 4.29 -10.63
C GLN A 778 28.02 4.03 -9.13
N LEU A 779 27.89 2.78 -8.69
CA LEU A 779 28.01 2.40 -7.29
C LEU A 779 29.42 2.72 -6.74
N LYS A 780 30.50 2.35 -7.47
CA LYS A 780 31.89 2.66 -7.09
C LYS A 780 32.11 4.17 -6.99
N THR A 781 31.56 4.93 -7.94
CA THR A 781 31.62 6.40 -7.91
C THR A 781 30.87 6.97 -6.71
N ALA A 782 29.64 6.48 -6.46
CA ALA A 782 28.83 6.91 -5.33
C ALA A 782 29.49 6.59 -3.97
N GLU A 783 30.12 5.42 -3.81
CA GLU A 783 30.87 5.06 -2.59
C GLU A 783 31.99 6.08 -2.29
N ALA A 784 32.64 6.61 -3.33
CA ALA A 784 33.75 7.58 -3.21
C ALA A 784 33.26 9.02 -3.01
N THR A 785 32.20 9.44 -3.70
CA THR A 785 31.79 10.85 -3.84
C THR A 785 30.56 11.24 -3.01
N MET A 786 29.75 10.28 -2.57
CA MET A 786 28.52 10.55 -1.84
C MET A 786 28.82 11.13 -0.46
N GLU A 787 28.48 12.39 -0.24
CA GLU A 787 28.64 13.06 1.04
C GLU A 787 27.54 12.71 2.03
N ARG A 788 27.82 12.98 3.31
CA ARG A 788 26.82 12.79 4.35
C ARG A 788 25.78 13.90 4.30
N ALA A 789 24.55 13.55 4.01
CA ALA A 789 23.43 14.48 4.00
C ALA A 789 22.69 14.43 5.35
N GLU A 790 22.48 15.58 5.97
CA GLU A 790 21.70 15.68 7.19
C GLU A 790 20.23 15.98 6.85
N VAL A 791 19.34 15.17 7.40
CA VAL A 791 17.90 15.44 7.35
C VAL A 791 17.61 16.54 8.37
N GLN A 792 17.26 17.72 7.91
CA GLN A 792 16.91 18.83 8.79
C GLN A 792 15.69 18.43 9.61
N ALA A 793 15.86 18.43 10.94
CA ALA A 793 14.76 18.12 11.84
C ALA A 793 13.85 19.36 11.94
N GLN A 794 12.56 19.20 11.67
CA GLN A 794 11.59 20.30 11.71
C GLN A 794 11.47 20.86 13.14
N PRO A 795 11.74 22.16 13.37
CA PRO A 795 11.48 22.80 14.66
C PRO A 795 9.97 22.82 14.93
N ILE A 796 9.60 22.57 16.18
CA ILE A 796 8.19 22.58 16.59
C ILE A 796 7.76 23.91 17.22
N GLY A 797 8.63 24.93 17.20
CA GLY A 797 8.37 26.24 17.80
C GLY A 797 8.43 26.29 19.31
N GLU A 798 8.99 25.26 19.96
CA GLU A 798 9.14 25.19 21.41
C GLU A 798 10.63 25.11 21.80
N ALA A 799 11.01 25.80 22.86
CA ALA A 799 12.37 25.74 23.43
C ALA A 799 12.54 24.51 24.33
N CYS A 800 13.74 23.97 24.31
CA CYS A 800 14.10 22.83 25.17
C CYS A 800 14.13 23.27 26.65
N PRO A 801 13.42 22.61 27.58
CA PRO A 801 13.38 22.99 28.99
C PRO A 801 14.70 22.72 29.70
N GLN A 802 15.66 22.01 29.11
CA GLN A 802 16.97 21.72 29.70
C GLN A 802 18.08 22.71 29.25
N CYS A 803 18.04 23.17 28.02
CA CYS A 803 19.15 23.96 27.46
C CYS A 803 18.72 25.15 26.61
N GLY A 804 17.42 25.44 26.46
CA GLY A 804 16.89 26.59 25.72
C GLY A 804 16.93 26.51 24.18
N HIS A 805 17.62 25.52 23.61
CA HIS A 805 17.63 25.33 22.13
C HIS A 805 16.28 24.81 21.65
N ASP A 806 16.01 24.95 20.35
CA ASP A 806 14.76 24.50 19.74
C ASP A 806 14.51 23.01 19.94
N LEU A 807 13.26 22.68 20.19
CA LEU A 807 12.78 21.31 20.11
C LEU A 807 12.41 20.96 18.67
N VAL A 808 12.84 19.79 18.21
CA VAL A 808 12.68 19.31 16.83
C VAL A 808 12.01 17.96 16.79
N LEU A 809 11.27 17.72 15.73
CA LEU A 809 10.63 16.43 15.49
C LEU A 809 11.64 15.46 14.84
N ARG A 810 11.90 14.31 15.48
CA ARG A 810 12.78 13.25 14.97
C ARG A 810 12.04 11.92 14.83
N ASN A 811 12.50 11.09 13.90
CA ASN A 811 11.98 9.73 13.69
C ASN A 811 12.79 8.72 14.52
N GLY A 812 12.13 7.99 15.43
CA GLY A 812 12.72 6.96 16.26
C GLY A 812 12.24 5.54 15.94
N ARG A 813 12.76 4.56 16.69
CA ARG A 813 12.39 3.14 16.56
C ARG A 813 10.88 2.88 16.76
N PHE A 814 10.22 3.73 17.54
CA PHE A 814 8.81 3.55 17.93
C PHE A 814 7.90 4.62 17.34
N GLY A 815 8.36 5.40 16.34
CA GLY A 815 7.64 6.49 15.70
C GLY A 815 8.30 7.85 15.89
N LYS A 816 7.60 8.91 15.48
CA LYS A 816 8.06 10.30 15.65
C LYS A 816 8.13 10.66 17.14
N PHE A 817 9.18 11.38 17.57
CA PHE A 817 9.36 11.89 18.92
C PHE A 817 10.00 13.29 18.87
N ILE A 818 9.81 14.06 19.91
CA ILE A 818 10.38 15.38 20.06
C ILE A 818 11.72 15.26 20.77
N ALA A 819 12.75 15.89 20.24
CA ALA A 819 14.11 15.91 20.80
C ALA A 819 14.67 17.33 20.78
N CYS A 820 15.66 17.60 21.59
CA CYS A 820 16.43 18.83 21.51
C CYS A 820 17.27 18.88 20.23
N SER A 821 17.33 20.02 19.56
CA SER A 821 18.18 20.25 18.38
C SER A 821 19.66 20.13 18.73
N ASN A 822 20.06 20.48 19.95
CA ASN A 822 21.44 20.42 20.46
C ASN A 822 21.88 19.01 20.92
N TYR A 823 21.39 17.93 20.30
CA TYR A 823 21.90 16.58 20.50
C TYR A 823 23.24 16.42 19.76
N PRO A 824 24.29 15.82 20.35
CA PRO A 824 24.33 14.96 21.53
C PRO A 824 24.57 15.68 22.90
N GLU A 825 24.82 16.97 22.93
CA GLU A 825 25.12 17.74 24.15
C GLU A 825 23.90 17.79 25.08
N CYS A 826 22.72 18.02 24.52
CA CYS A 826 21.45 17.91 25.23
C CYS A 826 20.68 16.69 24.77
N ARG A 827 20.37 15.77 25.69
CA ARG A 827 19.67 14.53 25.42
C ARG A 827 18.18 14.56 25.75
N TYR A 828 17.61 15.75 25.89
CA TYR A 828 16.18 15.87 26.17
C TYR A 828 15.34 15.28 25.05
N THR A 829 14.41 14.40 25.42
CA THR A 829 13.45 13.80 24.48
C THR A 829 12.10 13.63 25.16
N ARG A 830 11.02 13.86 24.41
CA ARG A 830 9.66 13.53 24.81
C ARG A 830 8.91 12.83 23.67
N PRO A 831 7.95 11.93 23.98
CA PRO A 831 7.11 11.34 22.95
C PRO A 831 6.24 12.43 22.30
N LEU A 832 6.02 12.29 20.98
CA LEU A 832 4.97 13.05 20.29
C LEU A 832 3.63 12.42 20.68
N VAL A 833 2.82 13.13 21.43
CA VAL A 833 1.50 12.68 21.88
C VAL A 833 0.40 13.51 21.25
N ASN A 834 -0.59 12.85 20.65
CA ASN A 834 -1.79 13.53 20.19
C ASN A 834 -2.70 13.78 21.37
N LYS A 835 -2.81 15.04 21.77
CA LYS A 835 -3.74 15.47 22.81
C LYS A 835 -5.17 15.35 22.31
N THR A 836 -6.09 14.98 23.18
CA THR A 836 -7.51 14.80 22.84
C THR A 836 -8.39 15.97 23.22
N GLY A 837 -7.86 16.96 23.93
CA GLY A 837 -8.62 18.07 24.50
C GLY A 837 -9.47 17.68 25.71
N VAL A 838 -9.28 16.46 26.23
CA VAL A 838 -10.10 15.95 27.35
C VAL A 838 -9.27 15.83 28.63
N ALA A 839 -9.65 16.53 29.68
CA ALA A 839 -9.00 16.43 30.98
C ALA A 839 -9.13 15.02 31.58
N CYS A 840 -8.08 14.57 32.25
CA CYS A 840 -8.10 13.27 32.92
C CYS A 840 -9.12 13.26 34.08
N THR A 841 -10.10 12.41 34.04
CA THR A 841 -11.15 12.31 35.08
C THR A 841 -10.64 11.76 36.40
N LYS A 842 -9.45 11.11 36.44
CA LYS A 842 -8.87 10.57 37.66
C LYS A 842 -8.02 11.60 38.44
N CYS A 843 -7.11 12.30 37.73
CA CYS A 843 -6.22 13.23 38.40
C CYS A 843 -6.59 14.72 38.22
N GLN A 844 -7.49 15.02 37.33
CA GLN A 844 -7.97 16.38 36.96
C GLN A 844 -6.87 17.40 36.58
N GLN A 845 -5.59 16.98 36.56
CA GLN A 845 -4.42 17.82 36.31
C GLN A 845 -3.70 17.48 35.03
N GLY A 846 -4.02 16.36 34.43
CA GLY A 846 -3.47 15.87 33.12
C GLY A 846 -4.54 15.79 32.07
N GLU A 847 -4.11 15.62 30.83
CA GLU A 847 -4.96 15.46 29.66
C GLU A 847 -4.87 14.02 29.13
N LEU A 848 -5.95 13.52 28.54
CA LEU A 848 -5.94 12.21 27.85
C LEU A 848 -5.24 12.34 26.50
N VAL A 849 -4.25 11.49 26.27
CA VAL A 849 -3.43 11.47 25.05
C VAL A 849 -3.47 10.12 24.39
N GLU A 850 -3.42 10.13 23.07
CA GLU A 850 -3.38 8.90 22.29
C GLU A 850 -2.05 8.16 22.47
N ARG A 851 -2.11 6.88 22.75
CA ARG A 851 -0.96 5.99 22.91
C ARG A 851 -1.18 4.67 22.17
N ARG A 852 -0.10 3.96 21.84
CA ARG A 852 -0.16 2.60 21.26
C ARG A 852 0.37 1.57 22.24
N SER A 853 -0.36 0.50 22.42
CA SER A 853 0.05 -0.66 23.22
C SER A 853 1.17 -1.44 22.52
N LYS A 854 1.89 -2.31 23.23
CA LYS A 854 2.92 -3.21 22.64
C LYS A 854 2.40 -4.11 21.52
N LYS A 855 1.08 -4.35 21.46
CA LYS A 855 0.40 -5.11 20.41
C LYS A 855 -0.13 -4.24 19.27
N GLY A 856 0.25 -2.95 19.21
CA GLY A 856 -0.14 -2.01 18.15
C GLY A 856 -1.55 -1.42 18.27
N ARG A 857 -2.33 -1.75 19.33
CA ARG A 857 -3.67 -1.19 19.53
C ARG A 857 -3.59 0.20 20.15
N THR A 858 -4.37 1.14 19.61
CA THR A 858 -4.54 2.49 20.17
C THR A 858 -5.34 2.43 21.48
N PHE A 859 -4.92 3.23 22.46
CA PHE A 859 -5.64 3.52 23.69
C PHE A 859 -5.35 4.96 24.10
N TYR A 860 -6.14 5.50 25.01
CA TYR A 860 -6.00 6.86 25.50
C TYR A 860 -5.66 6.83 27.00
N GLY A 861 -4.55 7.44 27.37
CA GLY A 861 -4.06 7.44 28.75
C GLY A 861 -3.69 8.86 29.20
N CYS A 862 -3.65 9.07 30.50
CA CYS A 862 -3.22 10.35 31.07
C CYS A 862 -1.77 10.66 30.66
N ASP A 863 -1.49 11.92 30.30
CA ASP A 863 -0.15 12.41 29.93
C ASP A 863 0.81 12.40 31.12
N ARG A 864 0.28 12.43 32.34
CA ARG A 864 1.05 12.37 33.59
C ARG A 864 1.47 10.96 34.05
N TYR A 865 1.31 9.95 33.19
CA TYR A 865 1.85 8.62 33.51
C TYR A 865 3.38 8.68 33.71
N PRO A 866 3.96 8.06 34.76
CA PRO A 866 3.37 7.05 35.65
C PRO A 866 2.65 7.60 36.88
N ALA A 867 2.63 8.92 37.16
CA ALA A 867 1.96 9.51 38.31
C ALA A 867 0.43 9.30 38.30
N CYS A 868 -0.16 9.18 37.08
CA CYS A 868 -1.55 8.82 36.90
C CYS A 868 -1.67 7.69 35.84
N ASP A 869 -2.29 6.59 36.19
CA ASP A 869 -2.41 5.39 35.39
C ASP A 869 -3.77 5.25 34.65
N PHE A 870 -4.57 6.32 34.64
CA PHE A 870 -5.89 6.33 34.01
C PHE A 870 -5.79 6.04 32.50
N VAL A 871 -6.60 5.09 32.01
CA VAL A 871 -6.65 4.71 30.60
C VAL A 871 -8.07 4.38 30.15
N VAL A 872 -8.39 4.71 28.88
CA VAL A 872 -9.60 4.28 28.18
C VAL A 872 -9.22 3.76 26.80
N TRP A 873 -10.00 2.79 26.30
CA TRP A 873 -9.71 2.12 25.01
C TRP A 873 -10.40 2.78 23.82
N GLN A 874 -11.49 3.51 24.04
CA GLN A 874 -12.22 4.24 23.02
C GLN A 874 -11.80 5.70 23.05
N ARG A 875 -11.91 6.38 21.93
CA ARG A 875 -11.55 7.80 21.81
C ARG A 875 -12.42 8.64 22.75
N PRO A 876 -11.84 9.40 23.67
CA PRO A 876 -12.56 10.32 24.54
C PRO A 876 -13.11 11.51 23.74
N ILE A 877 -14.25 12.03 24.16
CA ILE A 877 -14.96 13.14 23.52
C ILE A 877 -14.91 14.34 24.48
N PRO A 878 -14.56 15.57 24.00
CA PRO A 878 -14.40 16.75 24.86
C PRO A 878 -15.75 17.36 25.30
N ILE A 879 -16.79 16.56 25.43
CA ILE A 879 -18.13 16.94 25.88
C ILE A 879 -18.45 16.06 27.10
N PRO A 880 -18.81 16.65 28.26
CA PRO A 880 -19.23 15.85 29.43
C PRO A 880 -20.59 15.20 29.18
N CYS A 881 -20.84 14.10 29.87
CA CYS A 881 -22.13 13.41 29.78
C CYS A 881 -23.26 14.33 30.26
N PRO A 882 -24.33 14.56 29.47
CA PRO A 882 -25.46 15.39 29.86
C PRO A 882 -26.19 14.92 31.12
N ASP A 883 -26.16 13.61 31.39
CA ASP A 883 -26.92 13.01 32.50
C ASP A 883 -26.12 12.99 33.82
N CYS A 884 -24.77 12.83 33.76
CA CYS A 884 -24.01 12.63 34.99
C CYS A 884 -22.65 13.39 35.01
N GLY A 885 -22.34 14.20 33.99
CA GLY A 885 -21.07 14.91 33.89
C GLY A 885 -19.85 14.02 33.61
N GLY A 886 -20.03 12.70 33.47
CA GLY A 886 -18.95 11.74 33.28
C GLY A 886 -18.31 11.82 31.90
N LEU A 887 -17.17 11.13 31.74
CA LEU A 887 -16.43 11.08 30.46
C LEU A 887 -17.24 10.33 29.39
N LEU A 888 -17.41 10.97 28.24
CA LEU A 888 -17.95 10.32 27.04
C LEU A 888 -16.81 9.74 26.20
N THR A 889 -17.04 8.55 25.66
CA THR A 889 -16.15 7.87 24.72
C THR A 889 -16.90 7.47 23.47
N GLN A 890 -16.22 7.44 22.32
CA GLN A 890 -16.79 7.12 21.03
C GLN A 890 -17.20 5.64 20.96
N ALA A 891 -18.47 5.37 20.68
CA ALA A 891 -19.07 4.03 20.56
C ALA A 891 -19.58 3.79 19.13
N GLY A 892 -18.66 3.74 18.14
CA GLY A 892 -18.98 3.69 16.71
C GLY A 892 -18.85 5.04 16.03
N LYS A 893 -19.36 5.19 14.78
CA LYS A 893 -19.18 6.42 14.00
C LYS A 893 -20.02 7.60 14.46
N GLU A 894 -21.22 7.34 14.97
CA GLU A 894 -22.24 8.36 15.26
C GLU A 894 -22.75 8.33 16.70
N ARG A 895 -22.15 7.50 17.58
CA ARG A 895 -22.60 7.36 18.96
C ARG A 895 -21.47 7.60 19.96
N ALA A 896 -21.80 8.29 21.04
CA ALA A 896 -21.01 8.43 22.25
C ALA A 896 -21.61 7.57 23.38
N ARG A 897 -20.76 7.02 24.25
CA ARG A 897 -21.19 6.29 25.46
C ARG A 897 -20.50 6.83 26.69
N CYS A 898 -21.25 7.06 27.74
CA CYS A 898 -20.69 7.48 29.00
C CYS A 898 -19.99 6.32 29.72
N THR A 899 -18.79 6.60 30.25
CA THR A 899 -17.99 5.62 31.00
C THR A 899 -18.49 5.42 32.43
N VAL A 900 -19.34 6.33 32.94
CA VAL A 900 -19.87 6.31 34.31
C VAL A 900 -21.30 5.73 34.35
N CYS A 901 -22.25 6.38 33.68
CA CYS A 901 -23.67 5.92 33.72
C CYS A 901 -23.99 4.92 32.61
N GLY A 902 -23.14 4.71 31.64
CA GLY A 902 -23.36 3.73 30.56
C GLY A 902 -24.33 4.17 29.47
N HIS A 903 -24.97 5.31 29.56
CA HIS A 903 -25.93 5.83 28.57
C HIS A 903 -25.22 6.15 27.25
N SER A 904 -25.97 5.98 26.18
CA SER A 904 -25.48 6.23 24.81
C SER A 904 -26.23 7.38 24.17
N PHE A 905 -25.47 8.28 23.55
CA PHE A 905 -25.98 9.51 22.92
C PHE A 905 -25.62 9.54 21.44
N ASP A 906 -26.38 10.26 20.65
CA ASP A 906 -26.05 10.58 19.27
C ASP A 906 -25.04 11.73 19.24
N LEU A 907 -23.92 11.51 18.53
CA LEU A 907 -22.77 12.43 18.52
C LEU A 907 -23.14 13.77 17.88
N LYS A 908 -23.90 13.77 16.79
CA LYS A 908 -24.36 14.98 16.09
C LYS A 908 -25.25 15.85 16.97
N LYS A 909 -26.12 15.19 17.78
CA LYS A 909 -27.00 15.91 18.71
C LYS A 909 -26.25 16.48 19.91
N LEU A 910 -25.14 15.84 20.32
CA LEU A 910 -24.28 16.38 21.38
C LEU A 910 -23.46 17.56 20.89
N GLU A 911 -22.88 17.48 19.69
CA GLU A 911 -22.09 18.56 19.09
C GLU A 911 -22.95 19.79 18.76
N ALA A 912 -24.23 19.61 18.42
CA ALA A 912 -25.17 20.72 18.18
C ALA A 912 -25.64 21.43 19.48
N LYS A 913 -25.44 20.82 20.67
CA LYS A 913 -25.82 21.36 21.98
C LYS A 913 -24.63 21.90 22.78
N ALA A 914 -23.39 21.59 22.40
CA ALA A 914 -22.14 22.06 22.97
C ALA A 914 -21.64 23.32 22.23
#